data_c1c70742c49352314b9ff069a6b87330
#
_entry.id   c1c70742c49352314b9ff069a6b87330
#
_cell.length_a   1.000
_cell.length_b   1.000
_cell.length_c   1.000
_cell.angle_alpha   90.00
_cell.angle_beta   90.00
_cell.angle_gamma   90.00
#
_symmetry.space_group_name_H-M   'P 1'
#
loop_
_entity.id
_entity.type
_entity.pdbx_description
1 polymer ?
#
loop_
_entity_poly.entity_id
_entity_poly.type
_entity_poly.pdbx_seq_one_letter_code
_entity_poly.pdbx_strand_id
1 'polypeptide(L)'
;MRVFPKIFAAFLAVILLALGISTAACAQAPAQFQHPGVLVSQAQLDYIKIMVASQTEPFYSAYQKALNSNIGQLNYQIQGPPAGGIIDCGPTSNPDIGCSAADNDSSAAYLQALLWYITGNHQYAQNAINILNTYGYNLKGYTNSNAPLQAAWDSQKFPRAAEIIRYTNAGWADADIQQFKSMLSTVILPGIINGSTSNGNWEISMIEGMINIGIFNDDPATFNKGVLYWKQRIPAYFYYHTDGAAPVPAPRGTADWYGQTVFNSSVDGISQETCRDFGHAQYGISGALDAAETAHIQGVDLYNDNASNAFNRLTSALEFNAKYLLANSSTVPSYICGGTVTLQVYPTDEIGYNNYHNRQGVDLPLTIQYLNQVIRQLPNPTEYHIMVYETLSHGGDASFLQPFLLRTPNASPSVRGGSSTTLTITTIPGSDPSPTISFLVTGLPSGATSSFNPSVVNGAGSTTLTINASGGVAPGTYPIAVVGTSGTETFSLPLTLIVNSATSDYTITSMPSAFTAVAGDIANYRVAFSTTTNYLGNVALSVTGAPAGATATFSSATVGASNPTSTLSISTLGTTPVGVYPLTLTATDGSVTRSTSAVLIITSLANACIQQLGDYWISGTLPTQTGTFTTEWDASPSTALNNTNIGLSLGAQTAFTGLAVAARFNPTGQIDARNGGAFVAASTINYAAGVKYHFRAVVNVPANTYSIYVTPQGEPELTIGTNYAFRSEQAGIKSIDHWDAISEVGLVQICNLVIDTPPTPGSVQLTTSAQLLPLGDGSYQAVVTVTNNGTGTAQDVVISGATVGSAAGSTLPVSLGNIQPGAAAIAPVAFPSSAGTPGSLALERYTGTYTGGSFGGTFRITLPTQQQ
;
A
#
# COMPACT_ATOMS: atom_id res chain seq x y z
N MET A 1 -1.65 56.06 -50.95
CA MET A 1 -1.14 56.17 -49.57
C MET A 1 -2.32 56.19 -48.59
N ARG A 2 -2.73 55.02 -47.96
CA ARG A 2 -3.67 54.84 -46.86
C ARG A 2 -4.40 53.45 -46.97
N VAL A 3 -3.65 52.36 -46.99
CA VAL A 3 -4.27 51.01 -46.93
C VAL A 3 -3.46 50.04 -45.99
N PHE A 4 -2.42 50.47 -45.25
CA PHE A 4 -1.53 49.60 -44.51
C PHE A 4 -1.67 49.49 -42.95
N PRO A 5 -2.65 50.11 -42.22
CA PRO A 5 -2.76 49.87 -40.79
C PRO A 5 -3.86 48.90 -40.39
N LYS A 6 -4.71 48.40 -41.25
CA LYS A 6 -5.81 47.46 -40.86
C LYS A 6 -5.45 45.97 -40.96
N ILE A 7 -4.40 45.61 -41.69
CA ILE A 7 -3.96 44.20 -41.81
C ILE A 7 -3.08 43.77 -40.64
N PHE A 8 -2.31 44.72 -40.04
CA PHE A 8 -1.44 44.40 -38.90
C PHE A 8 -2.20 44.20 -37.59
N ALA A 9 -3.35 44.87 -37.42
CA ALA A 9 -4.20 44.67 -36.21
C ALA A 9 -5.01 43.35 -36.26
N ALA A 10 -5.34 42.86 -37.47
CA ALA A 10 -6.02 41.57 -37.63
C ALA A 10 -5.07 40.39 -37.47
N PHE A 11 -3.78 40.54 -37.81
CA PHE A 11 -2.78 39.49 -37.62
C PHE A 11 -2.33 39.36 -36.15
N LEU A 12 -2.30 40.50 -35.41
CA LEU A 12 -2.00 40.45 -33.96
C LEU A 12 -3.16 39.88 -33.13
N ALA A 13 -4.41 40.07 -33.56
CA ALA A 13 -5.59 39.52 -32.93
C ALA A 13 -5.74 38.00 -33.18
N VAL A 14 -5.28 37.48 -34.33
CA VAL A 14 -5.30 36.05 -34.66
C VAL A 14 -4.14 35.29 -33.98
N ILE A 15 -2.98 35.95 -33.78
CA ILE A 15 -1.86 35.34 -33.04
C ILE A 15 -2.12 35.32 -31.52
N LEU A 16 -2.90 36.27 -30.98
CA LEU A 16 -3.36 36.25 -29.60
C LEU A 16 -4.50 35.23 -29.31
N LEU A 17 -5.21 34.75 -30.35
CA LEU A 17 -6.21 33.68 -30.23
C LEU A 17 -5.63 32.27 -30.47
N ALA A 18 -4.40 32.13 -30.97
CA ALA A 18 -3.74 30.85 -31.24
C ALA A 18 -2.70 30.46 -30.15
N LEU A 19 -2.38 31.36 -29.24
CA LEU A 19 -1.71 31.05 -27.98
C LEU A 19 -2.78 30.86 -26.90
N GLY A 20 -3.59 29.84 -27.05
CA GLY A 20 -4.28 29.19 -25.96
C GLY A 20 -3.22 28.63 -25.02
N ILE A 21 -2.66 29.49 -24.17
CA ILE A 21 -2.02 29.04 -22.94
C ILE A 21 -3.12 28.29 -22.19
N SER A 22 -3.09 26.97 -22.25
CA SER A 22 -3.77 26.13 -21.28
C SER A 22 -3.17 26.55 -19.94
N THR A 23 -3.77 27.55 -19.30
CA THR A 23 -3.58 27.72 -17.86
C THR A 23 -4.05 26.40 -17.27
N ALA A 24 -3.09 25.57 -16.84
CA ALA A 24 -3.42 24.52 -15.92
C ALA A 24 -4.34 25.17 -14.89
N ALA A 25 -5.56 24.66 -14.74
CA ALA A 25 -6.52 25.17 -13.79
C ALA A 25 -5.87 24.96 -12.41
N CYS A 26 -5.15 25.98 -11.92
CA CYS A 26 -4.78 26.02 -10.51
C CYS A 26 -6.10 25.95 -9.75
N ALA A 27 -6.22 25.02 -8.81
CA ALA A 27 -7.34 25.00 -7.89
C ALA A 27 -7.48 26.41 -7.33
N GLN A 28 -8.62 27.03 -7.60
CA GLN A 28 -8.89 28.43 -7.28
C GLN A 28 -9.85 28.45 -6.09
N ALA A 29 -9.64 29.37 -5.17
CA ALA A 29 -10.59 29.65 -4.09
C ALA A 29 -12.01 29.75 -4.65
N PRO A 30 -13.03 29.28 -3.91
CA PRO A 30 -14.41 29.47 -4.31
C PRO A 30 -14.73 30.97 -4.39
N ALA A 31 -15.77 31.32 -5.14
CA ALA A 31 -16.23 32.73 -5.24
C ALA A 31 -16.60 33.31 -3.87
N GLN A 32 -17.00 32.48 -2.95
CA GLN A 32 -17.30 32.79 -1.55
C GLN A 32 -16.92 31.56 -0.70
N PHE A 33 -16.20 31.80 0.39
CA PHE A 33 -15.88 30.73 1.33
C PHE A 33 -17.11 30.25 2.10
N GLN A 34 -17.11 28.96 2.43
CA GLN A 34 -18.07 28.33 3.33
C GLN A 34 -17.63 28.54 4.79
N HIS A 35 -18.59 28.91 5.66
CA HIS A 35 -18.34 29.12 7.08
C HIS A 35 -19.39 28.45 7.98
N PRO A 36 -19.01 27.85 9.14
CA PRO A 36 -17.66 27.54 9.49
C PRO A 36 -17.05 26.61 8.43
N GLY A 37 -15.76 26.75 8.19
CA GLY A 37 -15.13 26.03 7.08
C GLY A 37 -13.64 25.78 7.25
N VAL A 38 -13.09 25.96 8.46
CA VAL A 38 -11.73 25.58 8.82
C VAL A 38 -11.77 24.29 9.64
N LEU A 39 -11.29 23.21 9.06
CA LEU A 39 -11.24 21.84 9.53
C LEU A 39 -12.61 21.18 9.75
N VAL A 40 -13.61 21.92 10.18
CA VAL A 40 -14.97 21.42 10.38
C VAL A 40 -15.98 22.32 9.69
N SER A 41 -16.97 21.73 9.03
CA SER A 41 -18.12 22.42 8.47
C SER A 41 -19.28 22.46 9.47
N GLN A 42 -20.30 23.27 9.18
CA GLN A 42 -21.56 23.26 9.96
C GLN A 42 -22.15 21.85 10.02
N ALA A 43 -22.22 21.15 8.89
CA ALA A 43 -22.75 19.80 8.82
C ALA A 43 -21.94 18.80 9.70
N GLN A 44 -20.61 18.93 9.72
CA GLN A 44 -19.77 18.07 10.58
C GLN A 44 -19.99 18.38 12.06
N LEU A 45 -20.14 19.65 12.43
CA LEU A 45 -20.46 20.04 13.81
C LEU A 45 -21.82 19.48 14.27
N ASP A 46 -22.83 19.54 13.39
CA ASP A 46 -24.16 18.96 13.66
C ASP A 46 -24.08 17.45 13.84
N TYR A 47 -23.28 16.77 12.98
CA TYR A 47 -23.06 15.34 13.06
C TYR A 47 -22.40 14.95 14.39
N ILE A 48 -21.31 15.62 14.78
CA ILE A 48 -20.63 15.37 16.06
C ILE A 48 -21.61 15.51 17.23
N LYS A 49 -22.41 16.58 17.24
CA LYS A 49 -23.41 16.82 18.28
C LYS A 49 -24.42 15.69 18.39
N ILE A 50 -24.90 15.17 17.25
CA ILE A 50 -25.84 14.04 17.21
C ILE A 50 -25.15 12.76 17.72
N MET A 51 -23.91 12.46 17.27
CA MET A 51 -23.18 11.27 17.68
C MET A 51 -22.88 11.28 19.18
N VAL A 52 -22.51 12.43 19.74
CA VAL A 52 -22.28 12.57 21.18
C VAL A 52 -23.58 12.41 21.95
N ALA A 53 -24.67 13.06 21.51
CA ALA A 53 -25.98 12.98 22.17
C ALA A 53 -26.57 11.56 22.15
N SER A 54 -26.34 10.81 21.09
CA SER A 54 -26.75 9.41 20.96
C SER A 54 -25.76 8.41 21.58
N GLN A 55 -24.69 8.89 22.22
CA GLN A 55 -23.61 8.07 22.81
C GLN A 55 -22.95 7.10 21.81
N THR A 56 -22.81 7.52 20.58
CA THR A 56 -22.22 6.71 19.50
C THR A 56 -20.70 6.74 19.55
N GLU A 57 -20.08 5.56 19.52
CA GLU A 57 -18.61 5.44 19.45
C GLU A 57 -18.09 5.68 18.01
N PRO A 58 -16.88 6.22 17.87
CA PRO A 58 -15.91 6.61 18.89
C PRO A 58 -16.11 8.01 19.48
N PHE A 59 -17.13 8.76 19.04
CA PHE A 59 -17.39 10.15 19.42
C PHE A 59 -17.64 10.32 20.91
N TYR A 60 -18.44 9.42 21.51
CA TYR A 60 -18.81 9.57 22.90
C TYR A 60 -17.63 9.40 23.84
N SER A 61 -16.81 8.37 23.63
CA SER A 61 -15.57 8.18 24.40
C SER A 61 -14.60 9.34 24.20
N ALA A 62 -14.45 9.84 22.98
CA ALA A 62 -13.60 11.01 22.70
C ALA A 62 -14.12 12.28 23.38
N TYR A 63 -15.43 12.50 23.38
CA TYR A 63 -16.08 13.60 24.09
C TYR A 63 -15.85 13.52 25.62
N GLN A 64 -15.99 12.33 26.20
CA GLN A 64 -15.72 12.14 27.64
C GLN A 64 -14.25 12.45 27.99
N LYS A 65 -13.30 12.04 27.16
CA LYS A 65 -11.89 12.39 27.32
C LYS A 65 -11.66 13.90 27.20
N ALA A 66 -12.33 14.55 26.24
CA ALA A 66 -12.28 16.01 26.05
C ALA A 66 -12.75 16.77 27.29
N LEU A 67 -13.90 16.38 27.86
CA LEU A 67 -14.43 16.97 29.09
C LEU A 67 -13.48 16.81 30.29
N ASN A 68 -12.75 15.71 30.37
CA ASN A 68 -11.84 15.40 31.48
C ASN A 68 -10.43 15.97 31.28
N SER A 69 -10.12 16.52 30.11
CA SER A 69 -8.82 17.14 29.83
C SER A 69 -8.66 18.49 30.54
N ASN A 70 -7.44 18.86 30.84
CA ASN A 70 -7.15 20.16 31.48
C ASN A 70 -7.65 21.35 30.67
N ILE A 71 -7.54 21.29 29.35
CA ILE A 71 -7.97 22.36 28.42
C ILE A 71 -9.47 22.35 28.12
N GLY A 72 -10.18 21.27 28.50
CA GLY A 72 -11.65 21.14 28.39
C GLY A 72 -12.42 21.60 29.63
N GLN A 73 -11.73 22.01 30.72
CA GLN A 73 -12.37 22.44 31.95
C GLN A 73 -13.01 23.83 31.82
N LEU A 74 -14.18 24.02 32.44
CA LEU A 74 -14.88 25.32 32.45
C LEU A 74 -14.11 26.44 33.16
N ASN A 75 -13.21 26.09 34.07
CA ASN A 75 -12.33 26.99 34.79
C ASN A 75 -10.94 27.14 34.20
N TYR A 76 -10.76 26.77 32.92
CA TYR A 76 -9.49 26.92 32.22
C TYR A 76 -8.94 28.35 32.39
N GLN A 77 -7.65 28.47 32.71
CA GLN A 77 -6.97 29.74 32.89
C GLN A 77 -6.07 30.02 31.67
N ILE A 78 -6.26 31.17 31.06
CA ILE A 78 -5.45 31.61 29.92
C ILE A 78 -4.00 31.83 30.40
N GLN A 79 -3.03 31.27 29.70
CA GLN A 79 -1.63 31.21 30.08
C GLN A 79 -0.78 32.30 29.43
N GLY A 80 -1.18 32.79 28.25
CA GLY A 80 -0.43 33.78 27.49
C GLY A 80 -1.31 34.80 26.78
N PRO A 81 -0.77 35.62 25.86
CA PRO A 81 0.66 35.77 25.54
C PRO A 81 1.43 36.42 26.70
N PRO A 82 2.77 36.28 26.71
CA PRO A 82 3.59 36.85 27.79
C PRO A 82 3.50 38.37 27.85
N ALA A 83 3.88 38.98 29.00
CA ALA A 83 3.91 40.42 29.14
C ALA A 83 4.75 41.07 28.02
N GLY A 84 4.18 42.08 27.37
CA GLY A 84 4.79 42.70 26.19
C GLY A 84 4.33 42.06 24.84
N GLY A 85 3.71 40.91 24.87
CA GLY A 85 3.08 40.28 23.71
C GLY A 85 4.03 39.62 22.70
N ILE A 86 5.30 39.44 23.05
CA ILE A 86 6.31 38.78 22.21
C ILE A 86 6.51 37.36 22.71
N ILE A 87 6.15 36.37 21.90
CA ILE A 87 6.44 34.94 22.12
C ILE A 87 7.87 34.68 21.66
N ASP A 88 8.73 34.13 22.52
CA ASP A 88 10.14 33.89 22.23
C ASP A 88 10.47 32.42 22.33
N CYS A 89 10.60 31.73 21.15
CA CYS A 89 10.77 30.29 21.01
C CYS A 89 12.17 29.97 20.47
N GLY A 90 13.06 29.53 21.34
CA GLY A 90 14.42 29.10 20.99
C GLY A 90 14.44 27.66 20.40
N PRO A 91 15.65 27.16 20.06
CA PRO A 91 15.82 25.80 19.58
C PRO A 91 15.20 24.80 20.57
N THR A 92 14.32 23.89 20.08
CA THR A 92 13.53 23.00 20.97
C THR A 92 12.84 23.73 22.13
N SER A 93 12.38 24.96 21.83
CA SER A 93 11.74 25.91 22.77
C SER A 93 12.55 26.17 24.05
N ASN A 94 13.82 26.44 23.87
CA ASN A 94 14.64 26.96 24.94
C ASN A 94 15.39 28.26 24.47
N PRO A 95 14.96 29.48 24.87
CA PRO A 95 13.92 29.74 25.89
C PRO A 95 12.51 29.38 25.40
N ASP A 96 11.65 29.08 26.39
CA ASP A 96 10.18 28.99 26.23
C ASP A 96 9.57 30.22 26.97
N ILE A 97 9.37 31.29 26.23
CA ILE A 97 8.66 32.47 26.74
C ILE A 97 7.34 32.60 26.02
N GLY A 98 6.36 31.88 26.51
CA GLY A 98 5.00 31.85 25.96
C GLY A 98 4.76 30.87 24.84
N CYS A 99 5.70 30.02 24.43
CA CYS A 99 5.52 29.03 23.37
C CYS A 99 4.53 27.94 23.81
N SER A 100 4.83 27.23 24.90
CA SER A 100 3.92 26.22 25.47
C SER A 100 2.60 26.84 25.93
N ALA A 101 2.59 28.08 26.39
CA ALA A 101 1.37 28.80 26.76
C ALA A 101 0.47 29.03 25.55
N ALA A 102 1.02 29.49 24.42
CA ALA A 102 0.27 29.70 23.18
C ALA A 102 -0.25 28.39 22.60
N ASP A 103 0.55 27.32 22.69
CA ASP A 103 0.17 26.00 22.23
C ASP A 103 -1.03 25.43 23.02
N ASN A 104 -0.97 25.53 24.36
CA ASN A 104 -2.06 25.14 25.23
C ASN A 104 -3.32 26.01 25.03
N ASP A 105 -3.17 27.32 24.94
CA ASP A 105 -4.28 28.26 24.80
C ASP A 105 -4.98 28.12 23.44
N SER A 106 -4.22 27.94 22.33
CA SER A 106 -4.81 27.75 21.02
C SER A 106 -5.55 26.40 20.93
N SER A 107 -5.01 25.35 21.55
CA SER A 107 -5.67 24.06 21.68
C SER A 107 -6.92 24.13 22.56
N ALA A 108 -6.85 24.88 23.67
CA ALA A 108 -7.98 25.13 24.56
C ALA A 108 -9.10 25.91 23.84
N ALA A 109 -8.75 26.95 23.07
CA ALA A 109 -9.71 27.71 22.29
C ALA A 109 -10.51 26.81 21.34
N TYR A 110 -9.83 25.92 20.61
CA TYR A 110 -10.47 24.99 19.68
C TYR A 110 -11.35 23.97 20.41
N LEU A 111 -10.85 23.36 21.49
CA LEU A 111 -11.64 22.40 22.25
C LEU A 111 -12.86 23.05 22.91
N GLN A 112 -12.70 24.23 23.53
CA GLN A 112 -13.78 24.98 24.13
C GLN A 112 -14.84 25.36 23.07
N ALA A 113 -14.44 25.72 21.85
CA ALA A 113 -15.36 25.98 20.75
C ALA A 113 -16.16 24.72 20.33
N LEU A 114 -15.51 23.56 20.23
CA LEU A 114 -16.21 22.28 19.99
C LEU A 114 -17.17 21.94 21.11
N LEU A 115 -16.75 22.05 22.38
CA LEU A 115 -17.58 21.75 23.54
C LEU A 115 -18.75 22.73 23.65
N TRP A 116 -18.58 24.01 23.29
CA TRP A 116 -19.68 24.96 23.13
C TRP A 116 -20.73 24.42 22.17
N TYR A 117 -20.32 24.05 20.96
CA TYR A 117 -21.25 23.61 19.93
C TYR A 117 -22.00 22.33 20.33
N ILE A 118 -21.26 21.35 20.88
CA ILE A 118 -21.82 20.07 21.31
C ILE A 118 -22.81 20.24 22.45
N THR A 119 -22.43 21.00 23.49
CA THR A 119 -23.22 21.06 24.76
C THR A 119 -24.21 22.20 24.79
N GLY A 120 -24.00 23.26 24.00
CA GLY A 120 -24.76 24.53 24.14
C GLY A 120 -24.42 25.32 25.41
N ASN A 121 -23.42 24.94 26.18
CA ASN A 121 -23.03 25.64 27.40
C ASN A 121 -22.21 26.90 27.07
N HIS A 122 -22.82 28.08 27.26
CA HIS A 122 -22.22 29.38 26.94
C HIS A 122 -20.88 29.65 27.66
N GLN A 123 -20.58 28.98 28.77
CA GLN A 123 -19.31 29.18 29.44
C GLN A 123 -18.13 28.70 28.55
N TYR A 124 -18.33 27.64 27.79
CA TYR A 124 -17.33 27.18 26.79
C TYR A 124 -17.13 28.21 25.68
N ALA A 125 -18.23 28.78 25.16
CA ALA A 125 -18.15 29.87 24.18
C ALA A 125 -17.37 31.09 24.75
N GLN A 126 -17.70 31.49 25.96
CA GLN A 126 -17.04 32.62 26.61
C GLN A 126 -15.54 32.37 26.86
N ASN A 127 -15.18 31.17 27.27
CA ASN A 127 -13.77 30.77 27.42
C ASN A 127 -13.00 30.89 26.10
N ALA A 128 -13.57 30.32 25.00
CA ALA A 128 -12.96 30.43 23.68
C ALA A 128 -12.83 31.89 23.22
N ILE A 129 -13.89 32.70 23.38
CA ILE A 129 -13.86 34.14 23.06
C ILE A 129 -12.80 34.88 23.88
N ASN A 130 -12.70 34.59 25.17
CA ASN A 130 -11.70 35.23 26.03
C ASN A 130 -10.25 34.90 25.58
N ILE A 131 -9.99 33.65 25.20
CA ILE A 131 -8.68 33.26 24.67
C ILE A 131 -8.42 34.00 23.35
N LEU A 132 -9.33 33.95 22.39
CA LEU A 132 -9.19 34.59 21.09
C LEU A 132 -8.99 36.12 21.23
N ASN A 133 -9.74 36.78 22.11
CA ASN A 133 -9.60 38.21 22.38
C ASN A 133 -8.26 38.52 23.07
N THR A 134 -7.84 37.69 24.04
CA THR A 134 -6.57 37.88 24.72
C THR A 134 -5.40 37.91 23.75
N TYR A 135 -5.34 36.94 22.82
CA TYR A 135 -4.33 36.91 21.77
C TYR A 135 -4.54 37.99 20.70
N GLY A 136 -5.78 38.22 20.28
CA GLY A 136 -6.11 39.26 19.31
C GLY A 136 -5.64 40.67 19.68
N TYR A 137 -5.75 41.01 20.96
CA TYR A 137 -5.37 42.35 21.45
C TYR A 137 -3.90 42.43 21.92
N ASN A 138 -3.33 41.33 22.46
CA ASN A 138 -2.06 41.41 23.16
C ASN A 138 -0.88 40.78 22.38
N LEU A 139 -1.09 39.85 21.46
CA LEU A 139 0.00 39.27 20.68
C LEU A 139 0.60 40.30 19.72
N LYS A 140 1.93 40.49 19.76
CA LYS A 140 2.65 41.49 18.96
C LYS A 140 3.70 40.90 18.03
N GLY A 141 4.15 39.66 18.27
CA GLY A 141 5.14 39.01 17.43
C GLY A 141 5.72 37.75 18.04
N TYR A 142 6.55 37.13 17.21
CA TYR A 142 7.30 35.93 17.55
C TYR A 142 8.79 36.18 17.28
N THR A 143 9.65 35.67 18.15
CA THR A 143 11.11 35.83 18.04
C THR A 143 11.83 34.51 18.25
N ASN A 144 13.11 34.47 17.85
CA ASN A 144 14.03 33.34 17.97
C ASN A 144 13.82 32.26 16.87
N SER A 145 14.59 31.15 16.94
CA SER A 145 14.74 30.18 15.85
C SER A 145 13.49 29.39 15.55
N ASN A 146 12.66 29.06 16.56
CA ASN A 146 11.41 28.34 16.37
C ASN A 146 10.18 29.26 16.19
N ALA A 147 10.38 30.57 16.19
CA ALA A 147 9.31 31.54 16.03
C ALA A 147 8.39 31.29 14.81
N PRO A 148 8.94 31.01 13.59
CA PRO A 148 8.07 30.73 12.45
C PRO A 148 7.24 29.46 12.61
N LEU A 149 7.77 28.42 13.27
CA LEU A 149 7.04 27.19 13.53
C LEU A 149 5.94 27.40 14.56
N GLN A 150 6.22 28.15 15.65
CA GLN A 150 5.19 28.48 16.65
C GLN A 150 4.05 29.28 16.01
N ALA A 151 4.39 30.29 15.20
CA ALA A 151 3.37 31.04 14.46
C ALA A 151 2.53 30.14 13.54
N ALA A 152 3.15 29.12 12.93
CA ALA A 152 2.44 28.14 12.13
C ALA A 152 1.47 27.32 13.00
N TRP A 153 1.91 26.72 14.12
CA TRP A 153 1.08 25.94 15.02
C TRP A 153 -0.11 26.75 15.60
N ASP A 154 0.14 28.00 15.95
CA ASP A 154 -0.93 28.89 16.42
C ASP A 154 -1.94 29.19 15.29
N SER A 155 -1.46 29.35 14.05
CA SER A 155 -2.31 29.61 12.88
C SER A 155 -3.09 28.36 12.42
N GLN A 156 -2.70 27.19 12.82
CA GLN A 156 -3.48 25.96 12.59
C GLN A 156 -4.72 25.92 13.51
N LYS A 157 -4.58 26.27 14.77
CA LYS A 157 -5.61 26.04 15.82
C LYS A 157 -6.51 27.25 16.07
N PHE A 158 -5.96 28.46 16.15
CA PHE A 158 -6.77 29.66 16.42
C PHE A 158 -7.87 29.90 15.38
N PRO A 159 -7.61 29.80 14.05
CA PRO A 159 -8.69 29.93 13.07
C PRO A 159 -9.76 28.85 13.17
N ARG A 160 -9.42 27.61 13.57
CA ARG A 160 -10.40 26.53 13.80
C ARG A 160 -11.41 26.95 14.90
N ALA A 161 -10.91 27.45 16.02
CA ALA A 161 -11.74 27.96 17.10
C ALA A 161 -12.57 29.17 16.66
N ALA A 162 -11.92 30.11 15.99
CA ALA A 162 -12.53 31.38 15.57
C ALA A 162 -13.69 31.16 14.58
N GLU A 163 -13.56 30.23 13.63
CA GLU A 163 -14.64 29.86 12.70
C GLU A 163 -15.87 29.32 13.44
N ILE A 164 -15.70 28.39 14.36
CA ILE A 164 -16.80 27.84 15.13
C ILE A 164 -17.48 28.96 15.92
N ILE A 165 -16.71 29.75 16.67
CA ILE A 165 -17.26 30.80 17.54
C ILE A 165 -17.97 31.90 16.74
N ARG A 166 -17.38 32.33 15.62
CA ARG A 166 -17.94 33.39 14.77
C ARG A 166 -19.27 33.00 14.14
N TYR A 167 -19.41 31.77 13.69
CA TYR A 167 -20.53 31.34 12.85
C TYR A 167 -21.58 30.47 13.56
N THR A 168 -21.48 30.29 14.89
CA THR A 168 -22.40 29.45 15.66
C THR A 168 -23.20 30.22 16.78
N ASN A 169 -23.36 31.51 16.60
CA ASN A 169 -24.10 32.38 17.55
C ASN A 169 -23.52 32.35 18.98
N ALA A 170 -22.21 32.20 19.11
CA ALA A 170 -21.52 32.18 20.41
C ALA A 170 -21.48 33.55 21.12
N GLY A 171 -21.85 34.64 20.46
CA GLY A 171 -21.87 35.97 21.02
C GLY A 171 -20.54 36.74 20.94
N TRP A 172 -19.68 36.42 20.02
CA TRP A 172 -18.42 37.14 19.78
C TRP A 172 -18.70 38.48 19.09
N ALA A 173 -18.19 39.59 19.66
CA ALA A 173 -18.47 40.92 19.15
C ALA A 173 -17.72 41.21 17.83
N ASP A 174 -18.35 41.89 16.88
CA ASP A 174 -17.74 42.20 15.56
C ASP A 174 -16.43 42.99 15.70
N ALA A 175 -16.30 43.90 16.65
CA ALA A 175 -15.07 44.64 16.90
C ALA A 175 -13.91 43.72 17.28
N ASP A 176 -14.18 42.71 18.11
CA ASP A 176 -13.18 41.71 18.54
C ASP A 176 -12.82 40.79 17.41
N ILE A 177 -13.78 40.38 16.58
CA ILE A 177 -13.57 39.62 15.35
C ILE A 177 -12.60 40.37 14.43
N GLN A 178 -12.84 41.66 14.18
CA GLN A 178 -11.95 42.48 13.32
C GLN A 178 -10.56 42.63 13.91
N GLN A 179 -10.43 42.79 15.20
CA GLN A 179 -9.16 42.85 15.90
C GLN A 179 -8.39 41.51 15.76
N PHE A 180 -9.06 40.38 15.88
CA PHE A 180 -8.50 39.06 15.71
C PHE A 180 -8.06 38.80 14.26
N LYS A 181 -8.89 39.17 13.24
CA LYS A 181 -8.51 39.18 11.81
C LYS A 181 -7.25 40.00 11.56
N SER A 182 -7.15 41.18 12.19
CA SER A 182 -5.97 42.06 12.08
C SER A 182 -4.73 41.37 12.68
N MET A 183 -4.83 40.76 13.84
CA MET A 183 -3.72 40.02 14.47
C MET A 183 -3.25 38.89 13.58
N LEU A 184 -4.13 38.07 13.03
CA LEU A 184 -3.77 37.00 12.08
C LEU A 184 -2.99 37.53 10.88
N SER A 185 -3.47 38.64 10.28
CA SER A 185 -2.86 39.23 9.08
C SER A 185 -1.53 39.92 9.34
N THR A 186 -1.39 40.62 10.50
CA THR A 186 -0.25 41.52 10.73
C THR A 186 0.80 40.92 11.64
N VAL A 187 0.47 39.89 12.45
CA VAL A 187 1.39 39.28 13.41
C VAL A 187 1.76 37.86 12.99
N ILE A 188 0.79 37.02 12.68
CA ILE A 188 1.04 35.60 12.37
C ILE A 188 1.43 35.41 10.90
N LEU A 189 0.60 35.88 9.97
CA LEU A 189 0.78 35.63 8.54
C LEU A 189 2.16 36.02 7.97
N PRO A 190 2.79 37.15 8.37
CA PRO A 190 4.13 37.50 7.86
C PRO A 190 5.20 36.44 8.18
N GLY A 191 5.07 35.70 9.27
CA GLY A 191 6.00 34.65 9.67
C GLY A 191 5.87 33.35 8.85
N ILE A 192 4.72 33.13 8.21
CA ILE A 192 4.41 31.85 7.55
C ILE A 192 4.19 31.97 6.04
N ILE A 193 3.85 33.15 5.51
CA ILE A 193 3.35 33.35 4.15
C ILE A 193 4.34 32.94 3.06
N ASN A 194 5.61 32.84 3.33
CA ASN A 194 6.64 32.44 2.37
C ASN A 194 7.04 30.97 2.47
N GLY A 195 6.38 30.20 3.33
CA GLY A 195 6.76 28.82 3.62
C GLY A 195 8.08 28.73 4.37
N SER A 196 8.70 27.57 4.38
CA SER A 196 9.94 27.30 5.11
C SER A 196 11.03 26.73 4.21
N THR A 197 12.27 27.12 4.47
CA THR A 197 13.47 26.46 3.93
C THR A 197 14.03 25.40 4.88
N SER A 198 13.39 25.18 6.04
CA SER A 198 13.72 24.12 7.01
C SER A 198 13.14 22.77 6.55
N ASN A 199 12.87 21.85 7.47
CA ASN A 199 12.26 20.56 7.13
C ASN A 199 10.82 20.69 6.59
N GLY A 200 10.28 19.57 6.08
CA GLY A 200 8.97 19.56 5.43
C GLY A 200 7.78 19.78 6.37
N ASN A 201 7.79 19.27 7.62
CA ASN A 201 6.69 19.48 8.55
C ASN A 201 6.50 20.95 8.91
N TRP A 202 7.57 21.72 9.02
CA TRP A 202 7.51 23.17 9.24
C TRP A 202 6.73 23.86 8.13
N GLU A 203 7.04 23.52 6.89
CA GLU A 203 6.35 24.11 5.74
C GLU A 203 4.91 23.66 5.63
N ILE A 204 4.63 22.38 5.93
CA ILE A 204 3.26 21.84 5.92
C ILE A 204 2.39 22.58 6.96
N SER A 205 2.94 22.82 8.17
CA SER A 205 2.25 23.63 9.19
C SER A 205 1.97 25.06 8.73
N MET A 206 2.94 25.70 8.04
CA MET A 206 2.74 27.05 7.48
C MET A 206 1.70 27.05 6.36
N ILE A 207 1.69 26.02 5.53
CA ILE A 207 0.71 25.84 4.44
C ILE A 207 -0.70 25.76 4.99
N GLU A 208 -0.92 24.93 5.98
CA GLU A 208 -2.24 24.82 6.63
C GLU A 208 -2.64 26.16 7.27
N GLY A 209 -1.70 26.80 7.98
CA GLY A 209 -1.95 28.13 8.55
C GLY A 209 -2.35 29.18 7.50
N MET A 210 -1.72 29.18 6.31
CA MET A 210 -2.13 30.05 5.20
C MET A 210 -3.55 29.76 4.73
N ILE A 211 -3.90 28.49 4.53
CA ILE A 211 -5.24 28.07 4.13
C ILE A 211 -6.29 28.51 5.16
N ASN A 212 -6.03 28.25 6.44
CA ASN A 212 -6.92 28.57 7.55
C ASN A 212 -7.16 30.07 7.72
N ILE A 213 -6.06 30.87 7.69
CA ILE A 213 -6.13 32.34 7.75
C ILE A 213 -6.83 32.90 6.52
N GLY A 214 -6.55 32.35 5.32
CA GLY A 214 -7.21 32.77 4.09
C GLY A 214 -8.72 32.65 4.18
N ILE A 215 -9.24 31.56 4.74
CA ILE A 215 -10.67 31.35 4.92
C ILE A 215 -11.23 32.31 5.96
N PHE A 216 -10.70 32.30 7.20
CA PHE A 216 -11.23 33.12 8.28
C PHE A 216 -11.23 34.61 7.97
N ASN A 217 -10.23 35.08 7.21
CA ASN A 217 -10.08 36.47 6.80
C ASN A 217 -10.82 36.84 5.50
N ASP A 218 -11.42 35.87 4.83
CA ASP A 218 -12.03 36.02 3.51
C ASP A 218 -10.98 36.52 2.46
N ASP A 219 -9.73 35.95 2.52
CA ASP A 219 -8.62 36.29 1.65
C ASP A 219 -8.29 35.15 0.67
N PRO A 220 -8.86 35.16 -0.56
CA PRO A 220 -8.60 34.14 -1.57
C PRO A 220 -7.13 34.08 -2.03
N ALA A 221 -6.38 35.17 -1.92
CA ALA A 221 -4.98 35.19 -2.36
C ALA A 221 -4.10 34.36 -1.41
N THR A 222 -4.28 34.53 -0.12
CA THR A 222 -3.59 33.74 0.93
C THR A 222 -4.00 32.28 0.85
N PHE A 223 -5.29 31.98 0.71
CA PHE A 223 -5.80 30.60 0.52
C PHE A 223 -5.16 29.94 -0.70
N ASN A 224 -5.21 30.57 -1.88
CA ASN A 224 -4.66 30.02 -3.12
C ASN A 224 -3.14 29.79 -3.03
N LYS A 225 -2.43 30.65 -2.30
CA LYS A 225 -1.00 30.47 -2.06
C LYS A 225 -0.73 29.23 -1.19
N GLY A 226 -1.51 29.03 -0.16
CA GLY A 226 -1.46 27.81 0.66
C GLY A 226 -1.71 26.56 -0.17
N VAL A 227 -2.78 26.54 -0.96
CA VAL A 227 -3.11 25.43 -1.87
C VAL A 227 -1.98 25.14 -2.88
N LEU A 228 -1.40 26.18 -3.49
CA LEU A 228 -0.27 26.02 -4.40
C LEU A 228 0.95 25.40 -3.69
N TYR A 229 1.27 25.88 -2.50
CA TYR A 229 2.40 25.40 -1.72
C TYR A 229 2.17 23.95 -1.25
N TRP A 230 0.94 23.57 -0.90
CA TRP A 230 0.55 22.21 -0.57
C TRP A 230 0.84 21.26 -1.73
N LYS A 231 0.36 21.59 -2.95
CA LYS A 231 0.57 20.77 -4.16
C LYS A 231 2.06 20.59 -4.50
N GLN A 232 2.89 21.56 -4.15
CA GLN A 232 4.34 21.49 -4.36
C GLN A 232 5.04 20.67 -3.28
N ARG A 233 4.58 20.76 -2.01
CA ARG A 233 5.25 20.14 -0.87
C ARG A 233 4.91 18.66 -0.72
N ILE A 234 3.68 18.25 -0.97
CA ILE A 234 3.25 16.86 -0.76
C ILE A 234 4.11 15.86 -1.53
N PRO A 235 4.39 16.01 -2.83
CA PRO A 235 5.26 15.06 -3.54
C PRO A 235 6.72 15.08 -3.04
N ALA A 236 7.18 16.17 -2.46
CA ALA A 236 8.53 16.28 -1.92
C ALA A 236 8.65 15.81 -0.46
N TYR A 237 7.52 15.59 0.23
CA TYR A 237 7.51 15.14 1.62
C TYR A 237 7.18 13.66 1.76
N PHE A 238 6.27 13.13 0.95
CA PHE A 238 5.89 11.71 0.95
C PHE A 238 6.42 11.06 -0.31
N TYR A 239 7.32 10.10 -0.16
CA TYR A 239 7.83 9.34 -1.30
C TYR A 239 6.79 8.35 -1.84
N TYR A 240 6.76 8.20 -3.15
CA TYR A 240 6.02 7.16 -3.84
C TYR A 240 6.86 6.64 -5.01
N HIS A 241 6.87 5.34 -5.26
CA HIS A 241 7.79 4.68 -6.21
C HIS A 241 7.79 5.25 -7.64
N THR A 242 6.72 5.95 -8.05
CA THR A 242 6.70 6.64 -9.36
C THR A 242 7.67 7.82 -9.46
N ASP A 243 8.23 8.28 -8.34
CA ASP A 243 9.29 9.29 -8.31
C ASP A 243 10.64 8.74 -8.80
N GLY A 244 10.76 7.41 -8.87
CA GLY A 244 12.00 6.73 -9.24
C GLY A 244 12.94 6.50 -8.05
N ALA A 245 14.24 6.38 -8.31
CA ALA A 245 15.24 6.03 -7.30
C ALA A 245 15.64 7.19 -6.37
N ALA A 246 14.99 8.34 -6.47
CA ALA A 246 15.21 9.51 -5.62
C ALA A 246 13.86 10.21 -5.36
N PRO A 247 13.68 10.79 -4.16
CA PRO A 247 12.46 11.55 -3.88
C PRO A 247 12.42 12.86 -4.68
N VAL A 248 11.21 13.39 -4.84
CA VAL A 248 11.01 14.70 -5.49
C VAL A 248 11.75 15.78 -4.70
N PRO A 249 12.53 16.66 -5.35
CA PRO A 249 13.25 17.73 -4.67
C PRO A 249 12.34 18.68 -3.89
N ALA A 250 12.82 19.17 -2.75
CA ALA A 250 12.07 20.15 -1.98
C ALA A 250 11.83 21.43 -2.80
N PRO A 251 10.59 21.96 -2.81
CA PRO A 251 10.27 23.17 -3.57
C PRO A 251 10.93 24.43 -3.02
N ARG A 252 11.31 24.42 -1.74
CA ARG A 252 12.01 25.50 -1.00
C ARG A 252 12.99 24.85 -0.03
N GLY A 253 14.22 25.36 0.00
CA GLY A 253 15.30 24.81 0.83
C GLY A 253 15.78 23.43 0.37
N THR A 254 16.33 22.66 1.30
CA THR A 254 16.83 21.30 1.08
C THR A 254 16.05 20.31 1.94
N ALA A 255 15.69 19.17 1.35
CA ALA A 255 15.10 18.06 2.08
C ALA A 255 16.21 17.23 2.73
N ASP A 256 16.11 17.02 4.03
CA ASP A 256 16.89 16.00 4.74
C ASP A 256 16.02 14.78 4.97
N TRP A 257 16.43 13.63 4.46
CA TRP A 257 15.76 12.35 4.64
C TRP A 257 16.34 11.55 5.81
N TYR A 258 17.20 12.17 6.64
CA TYR A 258 17.73 11.63 7.90
C TYR A 258 18.35 10.24 7.76
N GLY A 259 19.06 10.02 6.65
CA GLY A 259 19.76 8.75 6.37
C GLY A 259 18.96 7.73 5.60
N GLN A 260 17.73 8.01 5.17
CA GLN A 260 17.02 7.16 4.21
C GLN A 260 17.72 7.21 2.85
N THR A 261 18.12 6.04 2.34
CA THR A 261 18.87 5.92 1.08
C THR A 261 18.19 5.03 0.05
N VAL A 262 17.24 4.21 0.45
CA VAL A 262 16.50 3.29 -0.42
C VAL A 262 15.15 3.89 -0.78
N PHE A 263 14.91 4.11 -2.08
CA PHE A 263 13.68 4.67 -2.60
C PHE A 263 13.14 3.76 -3.71
N ASN A 264 12.13 2.97 -3.37
CA ASN A 264 11.42 2.05 -4.26
C ASN A 264 10.04 1.72 -3.66
N SER A 265 9.27 0.84 -4.30
CA SER A 265 7.91 0.49 -3.84
C SER A 265 7.83 -0.13 -2.43
N SER A 266 8.94 -0.60 -1.87
CA SER A 266 8.95 -1.13 -0.49
C SER A 266 8.83 -0.05 0.58
N VAL A 267 9.04 1.21 0.21
CA VAL A 267 8.98 2.37 1.10
C VAL A 267 7.94 3.41 0.67
N ASP A 268 6.95 3.00 -0.13
CA ASP A 268 5.84 3.89 -0.48
C ASP A 268 5.15 4.41 0.78
N GLY A 269 4.93 5.72 0.81
CA GLY A 269 4.36 6.42 1.95
C GLY A 269 5.36 6.83 3.03
N ILE A 270 6.65 6.47 2.90
CA ILE A 270 7.67 7.01 3.81
C ILE A 270 7.70 8.54 3.68
N SER A 271 7.67 9.23 4.82
CA SER A 271 7.80 10.69 4.85
C SER A 271 9.27 11.11 5.00
N GLN A 272 9.55 12.34 4.59
CA GLN A 272 10.88 12.94 4.69
C GLN A 272 11.50 12.80 6.09
N GLU A 273 10.69 12.84 7.14
CA GLU A 273 11.15 12.85 8.52
C GLU A 273 10.97 11.51 9.25
N THR A 274 10.55 10.45 8.58
CA THR A 274 10.37 9.12 9.20
C THR A 274 11.65 8.64 9.89
N CYS A 275 12.81 8.88 9.30
CA CYS A 275 14.09 8.45 9.86
C CYS A 275 14.65 9.42 10.93
N ARG A 276 14.03 10.56 11.11
CA ARG A 276 14.25 11.41 12.29
C ARG A 276 13.53 10.82 13.49
N ASP A 277 12.22 10.70 13.41
CA ASP A 277 11.32 9.99 14.30
C ASP A 277 9.89 9.99 13.74
N PHE A 278 9.06 9.05 14.20
CA PHE A 278 7.66 8.95 13.78
C PHE A 278 6.78 10.10 14.29
N GLY A 279 7.17 10.82 15.34
CA GLY A 279 6.46 11.99 15.80
C GLY A 279 6.49 13.12 14.77
N HIS A 280 7.67 13.44 14.24
CA HIS A 280 7.79 14.44 13.17
C HIS A 280 7.12 14.00 11.86
N ALA A 281 7.15 12.69 11.54
CA ALA A 281 6.39 12.13 10.43
C ALA A 281 4.89 12.40 10.58
N GLN A 282 4.33 12.18 11.78
CA GLN A 282 2.92 12.41 12.09
C GLN A 282 2.54 13.90 12.05
N TYR A 283 3.43 14.82 12.44
CA TYR A 283 3.19 16.26 12.22
C TYR A 283 2.98 16.59 10.73
N GLY A 284 3.80 16.00 9.86
CA GLY A 284 3.65 16.21 8.42
C GLY A 284 2.39 15.57 7.86
N ILE A 285 2.00 14.38 8.33
CA ILE A 285 0.78 13.68 7.92
C ILE A 285 -0.44 14.48 8.36
N SER A 286 -0.54 14.84 9.64
CA SER A 286 -1.67 15.58 10.20
C SER A 286 -1.86 16.91 9.48
N GLY A 287 -0.81 17.74 9.38
CA GLY A 287 -0.93 19.03 8.72
C GLY A 287 -1.29 18.94 7.23
N ALA A 288 -0.84 17.87 6.53
CA ALA A 288 -1.21 17.62 5.14
C ALA A 288 -2.68 17.25 5.00
N LEU A 289 -3.20 16.41 5.90
CA LEU A 289 -4.61 15.97 5.92
C LEU A 289 -5.55 17.07 6.40
N ASP A 290 -5.16 17.83 7.41
CA ASP A 290 -5.92 18.97 7.96
C ASP A 290 -6.11 20.07 6.91
N ALA A 291 -5.03 20.39 6.19
CA ALA A 291 -5.08 21.33 5.08
C ALA A 291 -5.97 20.83 3.94
N ALA A 292 -5.90 19.52 3.64
CA ALA A 292 -6.74 18.92 2.61
C ALA A 292 -8.21 18.88 3.00
N GLU A 293 -8.53 18.61 4.27
CA GLU A 293 -9.91 18.64 4.80
C GLU A 293 -10.48 20.06 4.73
N THR A 294 -9.71 21.04 5.18
CA THR A 294 -10.11 22.45 5.13
C THR A 294 -10.36 22.89 3.68
N ALA A 295 -9.49 22.51 2.74
CA ALA A 295 -9.68 22.79 1.32
C ALA A 295 -10.89 22.06 0.73
N HIS A 296 -11.12 20.79 1.13
CA HIS A 296 -12.28 20.00 0.72
C HIS A 296 -13.60 20.65 1.10
N ILE A 297 -13.70 21.17 2.32
CA ILE A 297 -14.88 21.95 2.77
C ILE A 297 -15.13 23.14 1.84
N GLN A 298 -14.08 23.74 1.29
CA GLN A 298 -14.17 24.87 0.36
C GLN A 298 -14.37 24.43 -1.10
N GLY A 299 -14.60 23.14 -1.37
CA GLY A 299 -14.79 22.60 -2.71
C GLY A 299 -13.50 22.43 -3.53
N VAL A 300 -12.34 22.48 -2.87
CA VAL A 300 -11.03 22.27 -3.50
C VAL A 300 -10.51 20.88 -3.09
N ASP A 301 -10.56 19.92 -4.00
CA ASP A 301 -10.13 18.55 -3.73
C ASP A 301 -8.60 18.43 -3.80
N LEU A 302 -7.95 18.52 -2.64
CA LEU A 302 -6.52 18.23 -2.49
C LEU A 302 -6.24 16.75 -2.27
N TYR A 303 -7.18 16.00 -1.73
CA TYR A 303 -7.03 14.57 -1.45
C TYR A 303 -6.75 13.74 -2.70
N ASN A 304 -7.35 14.15 -3.84
CA ASN A 304 -7.24 13.47 -5.12
C ASN A 304 -6.46 14.30 -6.16
N ASP A 305 -5.64 15.28 -5.73
CA ASP A 305 -4.87 16.11 -6.67
C ASP A 305 -3.90 15.25 -7.48
N ASN A 306 -4.18 15.11 -8.78
CA ASN A 306 -3.40 14.26 -9.68
C ASN A 306 -1.96 14.79 -9.90
N ALA A 307 -1.78 16.11 -9.87
CA ALA A 307 -0.46 16.72 -10.14
C ALA A 307 0.55 16.39 -9.04
N SER A 308 0.10 16.30 -7.80
CA SER A 308 0.91 15.88 -6.65
C SER A 308 0.86 14.39 -6.37
N ASN A 309 0.05 13.61 -7.11
CA ASN A 309 -0.23 12.20 -6.84
C ASN A 309 -0.69 11.98 -5.38
N ALA A 310 -1.50 12.90 -4.87
CA ALA A 310 -1.87 13.01 -3.46
C ALA A 310 -2.55 11.76 -2.94
N PHE A 311 -3.49 11.19 -3.70
CA PHE A 311 -4.22 9.98 -3.31
C PHE A 311 -3.27 8.84 -2.92
N ASN A 312 -2.36 8.47 -3.82
CA ASN A 312 -1.45 7.36 -3.58
C ASN A 312 -0.45 7.66 -2.44
N ARG A 313 0.05 8.89 -2.36
CA ARG A 313 1.03 9.28 -1.34
C ARG A 313 0.43 9.27 0.06
N LEU A 314 -0.73 9.88 0.24
CA LEU A 314 -1.36 10.01 1.56
C LEU A 314 -1.95 8.69 2.05
N THR A 315 -2.59 7.89 1.18
CA THR A 315 -3.07 6.56 1.56
C THR A 315 -1.91 5.62 1.93
N SER A 316 -0.82 5.66 1.14
CA SER A 316 0.38 4.89 1.47
C SER A 316 1.04 5.39 2.77
N ALA A 317 1.06 6.70 3.04
CA ALA A 317 1.63 7.24 4.26
C ALA A 317 0.85 6.81 5.50
N LEU A 318 -0.49 6.80 5.43
CA LEU A 318 -1.35 6.30 6.50
C LEU A 318 -1.05 4.82 6.80
N GLU A 319 -1.08 3.96 5.79
CA GLU A 319 -0.82 2.53 5.96
C GLU A 319 0.63 2.24 6.39
N PHE A 320 1.62 2.99 5.87
CA PHE A 320 3.02 2.87 6.26
C PHE A 320 3.23 3.21 7.74
N ASN A 321 2.71 4.35 8.20
CA ASN A 321 2.84 4.76 9.60
C ASN A 321 2.10 3.79 10.53
N ALA A 322 0.86 3.43 10.21
CA ALA A 322 0.08 2.47 10.96
C ALA A 322 0.81 1.13 11.12
N LYS A 323 1.43 0.62 10.05
CA LYS A 323 2.19 -0.63 10.05
C LYS A 323 3.27 -0.67 11.13
N TYR A 324 4.10 0.36 11.18
CA TYR A 324 5.26 0.36 12.08
C TYR A 324 4.89 0.78 13.52
N LEU A 325 3.90 1.66 13.67
CA LEU A 325 3.39 2.03 14.99
C LEU A 325 2.60 0.90 15.65
N LEU A 326 1.85 0.10 14.90
CA LEU A 326 1.21 -1.13 15.40
C LEU A 326 2.23 -2.19 15.82
N ALA A 327 3.28 -2.37 15.04
CA ALA A 327 4.34 -3.32 15.38
C ALA A 327 5.07 -2.94 16.67
N ASN A 328 5.05 -1.67 17.05
CA ASN A 328 5.66 -1.10 18.27
C ASN A 328 7.11 -1.56 18.46
N SER A 329 7.87 -1.65 17.37
CA SER A 329 9.27 -2.09 17.34
C SER A 329 10.15 -1.01 16.71
N SER A 330 11.21 -0.62 17.42
CA SER A 330 12.22 0.28 16.87
C SER A 330 13.11 -0.38 15.81
N THR A 331 13.05 -1.70 15.68
CA THR A 331 13.75 -2.45 14.64
C THR A 331 12.84 -2.60 13.44
N VAL A 332 13.32 -2.15 12.29
CA VAL A 332 12.63 -2.19 10.99
C VAL A 332 13.55 -2.82 9.95
N PRO A 333 13.06 -3.20 8.77
CA PRO A 333 13.92 -3.67 7.69
C PRO A 333 15.06 -2.69 7.39
N SER A 334 16.25 -3.20 7.04
CA SER A 334 17.46 -2.38 6.84
C SER A 334 17.33 -1.32 5.74
N TYR A 335 16.41 -1.52 4.79
CA TYR A 335 16.11 -0.53 3.76
C TYR A 335 15.26 0.66 4.27
N ILE A 336 14.82 0.65 5.51
CA ILE A 336 14.16 1.76 6.19
C ILE A 336 15.11 2.30 7.26
N CYS A 337 15.54 3.54 7.11
CA CYS A 337 16.34 4.26 8.11
C CYS A 337 17.59 3.47 8.60
N GLY A 338 18.13 2.58 7.76
CA GLY A 338 19.26 1.74 8.16
C GLY A 338 18.92 0.65 9.18
N GLY A 339 17.64 0.30 9.35
CA GLY A 339 17.18 -0.79 10.21
C GLY A 339 16.66 -0.35 11.61
N THR A 340 16.67 0.93 11.93
CA THR A 340 16.17 1.43 13.22
C THR A 340 15.39 2.72 13.07
N VAL A 341 14.31 2.86 13.86
CA VAL A 341 13.46 4.04 13.93
C VAL A 341 13.17 4.44 15.37
N THR A 342 12.86 5.71 15.57
CA THR A 342 12.34 6.20 16.86
C THR A 342 10.83 6.30 16.77
N LEU A 343 10.12 5.50 17.57
CA LEU A 343 8.67 5.49 17.60
C LEU A 343 8.14 6.54 18.59
N GLN A 344 7.17 7.28 18.14
CA GLN A 344 6.35 8.19 18.95
C GLN A 344 4.92 8.08 18.44
N VAL A 345 3.92 8.11 19.31
CA VAL A 345 2.51 8.01 18.97
C VAL A 345 1.84 9.33 19.29
N TYR A 346 1.24 9.94 18.26
CA TYR A 346 0.44 11.16 18.38
C TYR A 346 -0.98 10.91 17.85
N PRO A 347 -1.99 11.60 18.39
CA PRO A 347 -3.42 11.33 18.10
C PRO A 347 -3.86 11.92 16.75
N THR A 348 -3.40 11.34 15.66
CA THR A 348 -3.75 11.72 14.28
C THR A 348 -4.28 10.51 13.48
N ASP A 349 -4.50 10.68 12.18
CA ASP A 349 -4.95 9.74 11.15
C ASP A 349 -6.47 9.57 11.00
N GLU A 350 -7.30 10.08 11.94
CA GLU A 350 -8.78 10.00 11.83
C GLU A 350 -9.29 10.77 10.61
N ILE A 351 -8.76 11.95 10.34
CA ILE A 351 -9.17 12.80 9.20
C ILE A 351 -8.88 12.10 7.88
N GLY A 352 -7.68 11.53 7.74
CA GLY A 352 -7.31 10.77 6.54
C GLY A 352 -8.16 9.52 6.36
N TYR A 353 -8.39 8.76 7.44
CA TYR A 353 -9.26 7.59 7.42
C TYR A 353 -10.70 7.98 7.08
N ASN A 354 -11.21 9.04 7.68
CA ASN A 354 -12.56 9.53 7.41
C ASN A 354 -12.74 9.89 5.92
N ASN A 355 -11.78 10.61 5.34
CA ASN A 355 -11.87 10.94 3.92
C ASN A 355 -11.72 9.72 3.02
N TYR A 356 -10.62 8.98 3.14
CA TYR A 356 -10.33 7.91 2.18
C TYR A 356 -11.22 6.70 2.36
N HIS A 357 -11.48 6.28 3.61
CA HIS A 357 -12.33 5.12 3.86
C HIS A 357 -13.81 5.47 3.87
N ASN A 358 -14.25 6.39 4.74
CA ASN A 358 -15.67 6.64 4.91
C ASN A 358 -16.30 7.31 3.69
N ARG A 359 -15.65 8.35 3.13
CA ARG A 359 -16.18 9.08 1.96
C ARG A 359 -15.89 8.37 0.64
N GLN A 360 -14.68 7.80 0.47
CA GLN A 360 -14.24 7.26 -0.82
C GLN A 360 -14.25 5.73 -0.91
N GLY A 361 -14.43 5.01 0.21
CA GLY A 361 -14.49 3.54 0.24
C GLY A 361 -13.15 2.84 0.03
N VAL A 362 -12.03 3.54 0.25
CA VAL A 362 -10.68 2.96 0.15
C VAL A 362 -10.47 2.01 1.32
N ASP A 363 -9.90 0.84 1.06
CA ASP A 363 -9.53 -0.10 2.12
C ASP A 363 -8.19 0.32 2.76
N LEU A 364 -8.22 0.62 4.07
CA LEU A 364 -7.07 1.04 4.88
C LEU A 364 -6.99 0.18 6.15
N PRO A 365 -6.68 -1.12 6.00
CA PRO A 365 -6.82 -2.09 7.09
C PRO A 365 -5.85 -1.85 8.25
N LEU A 366 -4.64 -1.37 8.01
CA LEU A 366 -3.68 -1.08 9.08
C LEU A 366 -4.03 0.23 9.78
N THR A 367 -4.48 1.22 9.05
CA THR A 367 -4.91 2.50 9.61
C THR A 367 -6.08 2.32 10.56
N ILE A 368 -7.15 1.59 10.17
CA ILE A 368 -8.28 1.35 11.08
C ILE A 368 -7.87 0.51 12.29
N GLN A 369 -6.98 -0.46 12.10
CA GLN A 369 -6.44 -1.24 13.21
C GLN A 369 -5.66 -0.34 14.19
N TYR A 370 -4.83 0.56 13.66
CA TYR A 370 -4.06 1.52 14.45
C TYR A 370 -4.97 2.50 15.21
N LEU A 371 -5.97 3.05 14.53
CA LEU A 371 -6.96 3.92 15.19
C LEU A 371 -7.66 3.20 16.35
N ASN A 372 -8.16 1.98 16.14
CA ASN A 372 -8.91 1.24 17.16
C ASN A 372 -8.04 0.74 18.32
N GLN A 373 -6.83 0.25 18.03
CA GLN A 373 -5.98 -0.38 19.05
C GLN A 373 -5.09 0.62 19.80
N VAL A 374 -4.76 1.76 19.17
CA VAL A 374 -3.80 2.71 19.73
C VAL A 374 -4.45 4.08 19.94
N ILE A 375 -4.82 4.80 18.87
CA ILE A 375 -5.22 6.21 18.96
C ILE A 375 -6.47 6.40 19.83
N ARG A 376 -7.52 5.63 19.55
CA ARG A 376 -8.79 5.70 20.30
C ARG A 376 -8.67 5.17 21.73
N GLN A 377 -7.55 4.51 22.08
CA GLN A 377 -7.26 4.03 23.43
C GLN A 377 -6.42 5.01 24.26
N LEU A 378 -5.79 6.01 23.65
CA LEU A 378 -5.01 7.01 24.38
C LEU A 378 -5.89 7.67 25.50
N PRO A 379 -5.39 7.77 26.74
CA PRO A 379 -6.18 8.25 27.87
C PRO A 379 -6.58 9.73 27.71
N ASN A 380 -5.63 10.57 27.31
CA ASN A 380 -5.81 11.98 26.94
C ASN A 380 -4.81 12.31 25.84
N PRO A 381 -5.12 13.22 24.93
CA PRO A 381 -4.14 13.74 24.01
C PRO A 381 -3.02 14.40 24.82
N THR A 382 -1.79 13.99 24.58
CA THR A 382 -0.59 14.56 25.23
C THR A 382 0.17 15.50 24.32
N GLU A 383 -0.23 15.54 23.05
CA GLU A 383 0.32 16.39 22.01
C GLU A 383 -0.72 17.39 21.55
N TYR A 384 -0.38 18.67 21.60
CA TYR A 384 -1.32 19.76 21.31
C TYR A 384 -0.86 20.69 20.18
N HIS A 385 0.25 20.38 19.50
CA HIS A 385 0.75 21.29 18.46
C HIS A 385 -0.26 21.43 17.32
N ILE A 386 -0.73 20.33 16.73
CA ILE A 386 -1.70 20.36 15.64
C ILE A 386 -2.84 19.34 15.79
N MET A 387 -2.57 18.16 16.31
CA MET A 387 -3.43 16.97 16.34
C MET A 387 -4.40 16.99 17.53
N VAL A 388 -5.31 17.96 17.54
CA VAL A 388 -6.20 18.18 18.68
C VAL A 388 -7.57 17.58 18.41
N TYR A 389 -7.88 16.48 19.13
CA TYR A 389 -9.20 15.87 19.19
C TYR A 389 -9.79 15.38 17.86
N GLU A 390 -8.94 14.85 16.95
CA GLU A 390 -9.39 14.34 15.65
C GLU A 390 -10.50 13.27 15.78
N THR A 391 -10.41 12.35 16.74
CA THR A 391 -11.45 11.34 16.96
C THR A 391 -12.80 11.98 17.32
N LEU A 392 -12.82 13.09 18.09
CA LEU A 392 -14.04 13.80 18.39
C LEU A 392 -14.60 14.53 17.17
N SER A 393 -13.73 15.13 16.35
CA SER A 393 -14.16 15.94 15.21
C SER A 393 -14.38 15.12 13.93
N HIS A 394 -13.67 14.00 13.72
CA HIS A 394 -13.62 13.23 12.48
C HIS A 394 -13.66 11.71 12.66
N GLY A 395 -14.09 11.19 13.81
CA GLY A 395 -14.31 9.74 14.00
C GLY A 395 -15.36 9.14 13.07
N GLY A 396 -16.01 9.95 12.23
CA GLY A 396 -16.98 9.63 11.19
C GLY A 396 -17.33 10.88 10.39
N ASP A 397 -18.22 10.74 9.41
CA ASP A 397 -18.49 11.75 8.40
C ASP A 397 -19.94 12.25 8.41
N ALA A 398 -20.14 13.57 8.34
CA ALA A 398 -21.44 14.22 8.25
C ALA A 398 -22.25 13.81 7.01
N SER A 399 -21.63 13.27 5.98
CA SER A 399 -22.35 12.73 4.82
C SER A 399 -23.32 11.62 5.20
N PHE A 400 -23.12 10.94 6.36
CA PHE A 400 -24.09 10.00 6.93
C PHE A 400 -25.36 10.65 7.50
N LEU A 401 -25.40 11.98 7.63
CA LEU A 401 -26.65 12.70 7.92
C LEU A 401 -27.54 12.89 6.69
N GLN A 402 -27.01 12.68 5.50
CA GLN A 402 -27.87 12.63 4.31
C GLN A 402 -28.89 11.49 4.47
N PRO A 403 -30.11 11.62 3.93
CA PRO A 403 -31.10 10.56 3.98
C PRO A 403 -30.58 9.23 3.44
N PHE A 404 -29.71 9.30 2.45
CA PHE A 404 -29.00 8.18 1.85
C PHE A 404 -27.77 8.65 1.11
N LEU A 405 -26.86 7.71 0.82
CA LEU A 405 -25.67 7.91 -0.02
C LEU A 405 -25.69 6.92 -1.19
N LEU A 406 -25.02 7.29 -2.28
CA LEU A 406 -24.76 6.41 -3.42
C LEU A 406 -23.26 6.16 -3.52
N ARG A 407 -22.87 4.92 -3.82
CA ARG A 407 -21.47 4.54 -4.05
C ARG A 407 -21.34 3.63 -5.28
N THR A 408 -20.17 3.64 -5.88
CA THR A 408 -19.77 2.71 -6.93
C THR A 408 -18.28 2.40 -6.79
N PRO A 409 -17.85 1.15 -7.07
CA PRO A 409 -16.42 0.81 -7.09
C PRO A 409 -15.70 1.36 -8.34
N ASN A 410 -16.42 1.90 -9.32
CA ASN A 410 -15.85 2.41 -10.56
C ASN A 410 -16.39 3.81 -10.88
N ALA A 411 -15.64 4.84 -10.53
CA ALA A 411 -16.00 6.23 -10.81
C ALA A 411 -15.75 6.65 -12.27
N SER A 412 -15.04 5.84 -13.07
CA SER A 412 -14.71 6.14 -14.47
C SER A 412 -15.08 4.99 -15.40
N PRO A 413 -16.39 4.67 -15.55
CA PRO A 413 -16.84 3.63 -16.45
C PRO A 413 -16.50 3.95 -17.90
N SER A 414 -16.11 2.93 -18.67
CA SER A 414 -15.84 3.06 -20.09
C SER A 414 -16.82 2.26 -20.94
N VAL A 415 -17.14 2.79 -22.12
CA VAL A 415 -18.02 2.16 -23.12
C VAL A 415 -17.48 2.41 -24.51
N ARG A 416 -17.72 1.49 -25.45
CA ARG A 416 -17.45 1.70 -26.87
C ARG A 416 -18.67 2.25 -27.58
N GLY A 417 -18.44 3.05 -28.62
CA GLY A 417 -19.49 3.41 -29.54
C GLY A 417 -20.13 2.17 -30.16
N GLY A 418 -21.45 2.06 -30.08
CA GLY A 418 -22.22 0.89 -30.49
C GLY A 418 -22.37 -0.23 -29.43
N SER A 419 -21.89 -0.01 -28.21
CA SER A 419 -21.92 -1.01 -27.13
C SER A 419 -22.54 -0.44 -25.86
N SER A 420 -22.63 -1.29 -24.82
CA SER A 420 -23.08 -0.92 -23.49
C SER A 420 -22.05 -1.28 -22.44
N THR A 421 -22.07 -0.56 -21.31
CA THR A 421 -21.32 -0.87 -20.09
C THR A 421 -22.26 -0.89 -18.92
N THR A 422 -21.90 -1.64 -17.88
CA THR A 422 -22.66 -1.72 -16.63
C THR A 422 -21.80 -1.38 -15.44
N LEU A 423 -22.39 -0.76 -14.42
CA LEU A 423 -21.76 -0.57 -13.13
C LEU A 423 -22.78 -0.72 -12.00
N THR A 424 -22.32 -1.21 -10.86
CA THR A 424 -23.14 -1.34 -9.67
C THR A 424 -23.15 -0.03 -8.91
N ILE A 425 -24.35 0.48 -8.60
CA ILE A 425 -24.57 1.60 -7.70
C ILE A 425 -25.14 1.03 -6.40
N THR A 426 -24.44 1.21 -5.30
CA THR A 426 -24.86 0.78 -3.97
C THR A 426 -25.51 1.93 -3.23
N THR A 427 -26.63 1.68 -2.60
CA THR A 427 -27.33 2.62 -1.72
C THR A 427 -26.96 2.35 -0.27
N ILE A 428 -26.64 3.41 0.47
CA ILE A 428 -26.33 3.36 1.89
C ILE A 428 -27.34 4.26 2.58
N PRO A 429 -28.21 3.71 3.45
CA PRO A 429 -29.08 4.51 4.29
C PRO A 429 -28.26 5.44 5.18
N GLY A 430 -28.70 6.68 5.30
CA GLY A 430 -28.14 7.68 6.19
C GLY A 430 -29.08 7.96 7.35
N SER A 431 -29.59 9.20 7.45
CA SER A 431 -30.56 9.60 8.47
C SER A 431 -31.95 8.96 8.27
N ASP A 432 -32.30 8.56 7.03
CA ASP A 432 -33.46 7.70 6.74
C ASP A 432 -33.01 6.24 6.70
N PRO A 433 -33.48 5.35 7.61
CA PRO A 433 -33.05 3.95 7.64
C PRO A 433 -33.64 3.11 6.50
N SER A 434 -34.67 3.58 5.81
CA SER A 434 -35.34 2.85 4.72
C SER A 434 -35.76 3.78 3.58
N PRO A 435 -34.84 4.58 2.98
CA PRO A 435 -35.20 5.48 1.89
C PRO A 435 -35.66 4.70 0.66
N THR A 436 -36.68 5.18 -0.01
CA THR A 436 -37.11 4.65 -1.32
C THR A 436 -36.46 5.47 -2.43
N ILE A 437 -35.38 4.94 -3.02
CA ILE A 437 -34.49 5.70 -3.89
C ILE A 437 -34.76 5.34 -5.35
N SER A 438 -35.14 6.31 -6.14
CA SER A 438 -35.19 6.24 -7.62
C SER A 438 -33.95 6.91 -8.24
N PHE A 439 -33.59 6.53 -9.47
CA PHE A 439 -32.32 6.92 -10.06
C PHE A 439 -32.48 7.57 -11.43
N LEU A 440 -31.60 8.54 -11.72
CA LEU A 440 -31.45 9.22 -12.99
C LEU A 440 -29.96 9.44 -13.29
N VAL A 441 -29.55 9.42 -14.56
CA VAL A 441 -28.21 9.88 -14.96
C VAL A 441 -28.34 11.23 -15.66
N THR A 442 -27.53 12.17 -15.25
CA THR A 442 -27.38 13.49 -15.89
C THR A 442 -26.03 13.62 -16.60
N GLY A 443 -25.92 14.51 -17.58
CA GLY A 443 -24.67 14.79 -18.28
C GLY A 443 -24.28 13.77 -19.37
N LEU A 444 -25.15 12.82 -19.71
CA LEU A 444 -24.86 11.87 -20.80
C LEU A 444 -24.65 12.60 -22.13
N PRO A 445 -23.64 12.18 -22.95
CA PRO A 445 -23.46 12.72 -24.29
C PRO A 445 -24.64 12.36 -25.21
N SER A 446 -24.86 13.23 -26.22
CA SER A 446 -25.89 12.97 -27.21
C SER A 446 -25.69 11.62 -27.90
N GLY A 447 -26.76 10.80 -27.95
CA GLY A 447 -26.73 9.43 -28.46
C GLY A 447 -26.39 8.36 -27.41
N ALA A 448 -26.13 8.72 -26.16
CA ALA A 448 -26.06 7.79 -25.05
C ALA A 448 -27.38 7.75 -24.26
N THR A 449 -27.72 6.57 -23.72
CA THR A 449 -28.89 6.34 -22.87
C THR A 449 -28.48 5.56 -21.61
N SER A 450 -29.28 5.66 -20.57
CA SER A 450 -29.07 4.90 -19.32
C SER A 450 -30.35 4.20 -18.87
N SER A 451 -30.19 3.10 -18.13
CA SER A 451 -31.26 2.42 -17.41
C SER A 451 -30.76 1.80 -16.12
N PHE A 452 -31.64 1.64 -15.15
CA PHE A 452 -31.35 1.04 -13.84
C PHE A 452 -32.19 -0.22 -13.61
N ASN A 453 -31.57 -1.25 -13.08
CA ASN A 453 -32.25 -2.49 -12.70
C ASN A 453 -31.76 -3.01 -11.34
N PRO A 454 -32.61 -3.00 -10.27
CA PRO A 454 -33.97 -2.41 -10.23
C PRO A 454 -33.95 -0.88 -10.40
N SER A 455 -35.05 -0.30 -10.90
CA SER A 455 -35.21 1.16 -11.05
C SER A 455 -35.41 1.91 -9.74
N VAL A 456 -35.73 1.18 -8.68
CA VAL A 456 -35.93 1.69 -7.31
C VAL A 456 -35.27 0.72 -6.33
N VAL A 457 -34.56 1.26 -5.34
CA VAL A 457 -33.99 0.49 -4.22
C VAL A 457 -34.56 1.02 -2.91
N ASN A 458 -34.98 0.12 -2.02
CA ASN A 458 -35.47 0.46 -0.69
C ASN A 458 -34.39 0.16 0.36
N GLY A 459 -33.98 1.17 1.14
CA GLY A 459 -32.95 1.03 2.15
C GLY A 459 -31.56 0.72 1.59
N ALA A 460 -30.81 -0.11 2.31
CA ALA A 460 -29.53 -0.63 1.85
C ALA A 460 -29.74 -1.64 0.72
N GLY A 461 -29.02 -1.47 -0.38
CA GLY A 461 -29.13 -2.36 -1.53
C GLY A 461 -28.27 -1.90 -2.69
N SER A 462 -28.55 -2.43 -3.87
CA SER A 462 -27.84 -2.01 -5.08
C SER A 462 -28.73 -2.05 -6.30
N THR A 463 -28.38 -1.24 -7.29
CA THR A 463 -28.94 -1.29 -8.65
C THR A 463 -27.82 -1.39 -9.67
N THR A 464 -28.08 -2.02 -10.78
CA THR A 464 -27.18 -2.04 -11.94
C THR A 464 -27.56 -0.90 -12.87
N LEU A 465 -26.66 0.09 -13.01
CA LEU A 465 -26.74 1.09 -14.07
C LEU A 465 -26.18 0.50 -15.36
N THR A 466 -26.96 0.52 -16.42
CA THR A 466 -26.51 0.22 -17.79
C THR A 466 -26.45 1.52 -18.59
N ILE A 467 -25.30 1.82 -19.19
CA ILE A 467 -25.12 2.96 -20.11
C ILE A 467 -24.90 2.38 -21.51
N ASN A 468 -25.75 2.77 -22.46
CA ASN A 468 -25.62 2.39 -23.87
C ASN A 468 -25.11 3.61 -24.65
N ALA A 469 -24.03 3.46 -25.41
CA ALA A 469 -23.52 4.47 -26.32
C ALA A 469 -23.84 4.04 -27.74
N SER A 470 -24.63 4.81 -28.49
CA SER A 470 -24.82 4.55 -29.92
C SER A 470 -23.50 4.70 -30.69
N GLY A 471 -23.39 4.08 -31.87
CA GLY A 471 -22.16 4.16 -32.69
C GLY A 471 -21.78 5.59 -33.13
N GLY A 472 -22.68 6.57 -32.98
CA GLY A 472 -22.46 7.97 -33.32
C GLY A 472 -22.00 8.82 -32.13
N VAL A 473 -21.88 8.29 -30.92
CA VAL A 473 -21.33 9.06 -29.78
C VAL A 473 -19.85 9.29 -30.02
N ALA A 474 -19.43 10.58 -29.97
CA ALA A 474 -18.02 10.92 -30.17
C ALA A 474 -17.13 10.30 -29.07
N PRO A 475 -15.95 9.74 -29.43
CA PRO A 475 -14.99 9.29 -28.44
C PRO A 475 -14.50 10.47 -27.56
N GLY A 476 -14.37 10.25 -26.24
CA GLY A 476 -13.96 11.30 -25.31
C GLY A 476 -14.34 10.97 -23.86
N THR A 477 -14.09 11.92 -22.97
CA THR A 477 -14.45 11.86 -21.56
C THR A 477 -15.60 12.82 -21.27
N TYR A 478 -16.62 12.32 -20.57
CA TYR A 478 -17.83 13.06 -20.29
C TYR A 478 -18.12 13.04 -18.79
N PRO A 479 -18.16 14.20 -18.12
CA PRO A 479 -18.62 14.28 -16.75
C PRO A 479 -20.12 13.97 -16.71
N ILE A 480 -20.50 12.94 -15.96
CA ILE A 480 -21.90 12.54 -15.73
C ILE A 480 -22.16 12.45 -14.23
N ALA A 481 -23.41 12.40 -13.83
CA ALA A 481 -23.74 12.12 -12.44
C ALA A 481 -24.94 11.17 -12.35
N VAL A 482 -24.86 10.21 -11.42
CA VAL A 482 -26.01 9.43 -10.98
C VAL A 482 -26.69 10.19 -9.87
N VAL A 483 -27.94 10.58 -10.10
CA VAL A 483 -28.78 11.27 -9.12
C VAL A 483 -29.77 10.27 -8.56
N GLY A 484 -29.70 10.02 -7.26
CA GLY A 484 -30.72 9.31 -6.49
C GLY A 484 -31.70 10.29 -5.90
N THR A 485 -32.99 9.93 -5.84
CA THR A 485 -34.05 10.75 -5.27
C THR A 485 -34.90 9.91 -4.32
N SER A 486 -35.11 10.38 -3.09
CA SER A 486 -36.04 9.81 -2.10
C SER A 486 -36.91 10.93 -1.55
N GLY A 487 -38.20 10.92 -1.89
CA GLY A 487 -39.11 12.03 -1.57
C GLY A 487 -38.66 13.34 -2.23
N THR A 488 -38.32 14.34 -1.41
CA THR A 488 -37.79 15.66 -1.85
C THR A 488 -36.26 15.71 -1.85
N GLU A 489 -35.61 14.72 -1.25
CA GLU A 489 -34.17 14.70 -1.06
C GLU A 489 -33.46 14.06 -2.25
N THR A 490 -32.33 14.62 -2.62
CA THR A 490 -31.52 14.14 -3.73
C THR A 490 -30.05 14.00 -3.32
N PHE A 491 -29.40 12.95 -3.81
CA PHE A 491 -27.96 12.78 -3.69
C PHE A 491 -27.36 12.56 -5.09
N SER A 492 -26.26 13.25 -5.39
CA SER A 492 -25.58 13.19 -6.70
C SER A 492 -24.21 12.52 -6.55
N LEU A 493 -24.01 11.42 -7.28
CA LEU A 493 -22.75 10.70 -7.38
C LEU A 493 -22.06 11.08 -8.69
N PRO A 494 -20.97 11.89 -8.68
CA PRO A 494 -20.26 12.27 -9.89
C PRO A 494 -19.45 11.10 -10.45
N LEU A 495 -19.47 10.97 -11.79
CA LEU A 495 -18.73 9.95 -12.53
C LEU A 495 -18.11 10.56 -13.79
N THR A 496 -17.09 9.91 -14.32
CA THR A 496 -16.48 10.26 -15.62
C THR A 496 -16.73 9.13 -16.61
N LEU A 497 -17.68 9.29 -17.52
CA LEU A 497 -17.92 8.33 -18.60
C LEU A 497 -16.85 8.48 -19.69
N ILE A 498 -16.14 7.41 -20.00
CA ILE A 498 -15.16 7.35 -21.08
C ILE A 498 -15.79 6.62 -22.26
N VAL A 499 -15.94 7.31 -23.41
CA VAL A 499 -16.42 6.71 -24.64
C VAL A 499 -15.24 6.43 -25.55
N ASN A 500 -15.00 5.16 -25.85
CA ASN A 500 -13.97 4.72 -26.78
C ASN A 500 -14.52 4.59 -28.21
N SER A 501 -13.64 4.76 -29.21
CA SER A 501 -13.99 4.45 -30.59
C SER A 501 -14.37 2.96 -30.73
N ALA A 502 -15.30 2.67 -31.64
CA ALA A 502 -15.69 1.29 -31.94
C ALA A 502 -14.52 0.42 -32.41
N THR A 503 -13.46 1.00 -32.94
CA THR A 503 -12.25 0.33 -33.47
C THR A 503 -11.06 0.36 -32.49
N SER A 504 -11.18 1.01 -31.32
CA SER A 504 -10.10 1.02 -30.33
C SER A 504 -9.89 -0.36 -29.71
N ASP A 505 -8.65 -0.71 -29.40
CA ASP A 505 -8.30 -2.03 -28.85
C ASP A 505 -7.12 -1.96 -27.89
N TYR A 506 -6.94 -3.06 -27.13
CA TYR A 506 -5.87 -3.22 -26.17
C TYR A 506 -5.43 -4.69 -26.09
N THR A 507 -4.26 -4.91 -25.48
CA THR A 507 -3.74 -6.23 -25.14
C THR A 507 -3.29 -6.27 -23.70
N ILE A 508 -3.28 -7.46 -23.11
CA ILE A 508 -2.64 -7.73 -21.81
C ILE A 508 -1.63 -8.85 -21.96
N THR A 509 -0.58 -8.78 -21.18
CA THR A 509 0.47 -9.80 -21.07
C THR A 509 0.73 -10.12 -19.60
N SER A 510 1.20 -11.33 -19.33
CA SER A 510 1.59 -11.77 -17.98
C SER A 510 3.05 -12.19 -17.96
N MET A 511 3.77 -11.79 -16.92
CA MET A 511 5.17 -12.16 -16.70
C MET A 511 5.41 -12.44 -15.19
N PRO A 512 6.00 -13.58 -14.83
CA PRO A 512 6.42 -14.68 -15.73
C PRO A 512 5.21 -15.41 -16.34
N SER A 513 5.43 -16.15 -17.43
CA SER A 513 4.40 -17.00 -18.03
C SER A 513 4.14 -18.28 -17.22
N ALA A 514 5.10 -18.69 -16.38
CA ALA A 514 4.96 -19.78 -15.42
C ALA A 514 5.68 -19.42 -14.11
N PHE A 515 5.09 -19.79 -13.00
CA PHE A 515 5.65 -19.62 -11.66
C PHE A 515 5.59 -20.94 -10.91
N THR A 516 6.73 -21.34 -10.32
CA THR A 516 6.79 -22.52 -9.45
C THR A 516 6.87 -22.09 -8.00
N ALA A 517 5.97 -22.59 -7.18
CA ALA A 517 5.87 -22.30 -5.75
C ALA A 517 5.69 -23.61 -4.95
N VAL A 518 5.97 -23.54 -3.66
CA VAL A 518 5.57 -24.59 -2.70
C VAL A 518 4.17 -24.27 -2.17
N ALA A 519 3.46 -25.30 -1.72
CA ALA A 519 2.18 -25.10 -1.04
C ALA A 519 2.36 -24.21 0.21
N GLY A 520 1.62 -23.12 0.31
CA GLY A 520 1.76 -22.08 1.35
C GLY A 520 2.43 -20.79 0.86
N ASP A 521 3.09 -20.82 -0.29
CA ASP A 521 3.75 -19.63 -0.86
C ASP A 521 2.80 -18.72 -1.63
N ILE A 522 3.30 -17.52 -1.95
CA ILE A 522 2.62 -16.53 -2.80
C ILE A 522 3.31 -16.50 -4.18
N ALA A 523 2.53 -16.72 -5.23
CA ALA A 523 2.99 -16.58 -6.60
C ALA A 523 2.58 -15.21 -7.16
N ASN A 524 3.53 -14.45 -7.68
CA ASN A 524 3.31 -13.12 -8.22
C ASN A 524 3.51 -13.07 -9.73
N TYR A 525 2.53 -12.48 -10.44
CA TYR A 525 2.56 -12.26 -11.88
C TYR A 525 2.35 -10.78 -12.17
N ARG A 526 3.25 -10.17 -12.91
CA ARG A 526 3.05 -8.81 -13.42
C ARG A 526 2.15 -8.86 -14.64
N VAL A 527 0.99 -8.24 -14.57
CA VAL A 527 0.08 -8.04 -15.70
C VAL A 527 0.37 -6.68 -16.31
N ALA A 528 0.65 -6.64 -17.62
CA ALA A 528 0.91 -5.40 -18.34
C ALA A 528 -0.14 -5.17 -19.41
N PHE A 529 -0.65 -3.95 -19.48
CA PHE A 529 -1.61 -3.46 -20.44
C PHE A 529 -0.92 -2.65 -21.53
N SER A 530 -1.36 -2.79 -22.78
CA SER A 530 -0.91 -1.98 -23.90
C SER A 530 -2.08 -1.64 -24.83
N THR A 531 -2.15 -0.40 -25.31
CA THR A 531 -3.13 0.02 -26.29
C THR A 531 -2.64 -0.31 -27.70
N THR A 532 -3.52 -0.82 -28.52
CA THR A 532 -3.21 -1.07 -29.94
C THR A 532 -3.76 0.02 -30.86
N THR A 533 -4.88 0.64 -30.48
CA THR A 533 -5.55 1.70 -31.26
C THR A 533 -6.28 2.67 -30.32
N ASN A 534 -5.58 3.71 -29.85
CA ASN A 534 -6.15 4.85 -29.09
C ASN A 534 -7.26 4.49 -28.09
N TYR A 535 -7.04 3.44 -27.31
CA TYR A 535 -7.96 3.08 -26.23
C TYR A 535 -7.76 4.03 -25.05
N LEU A 536 -8.82 4.67 -24.56
CA LEU A 536 -8.76 5.71 -23.53
C LEU A 536 -9.23 5.24 -22.14
N GLY A 537 -9.83 4.04 -22.06
CA GLY A 537 -10.45 3.55 -20.82
C GLY A 537 -9.51 2.73 -19.94
N ASN A 538 -10.03 2.36 -18.78
CA ASN A 538 -9.48 1.30 -17.94
C ASN A 538 -10.23 -0.01 -18.21
N VAL A 539 -9.55 -1.14 -18.04
CA VAL A 539 -10.11 -2.47 -18.18
C VAL A 539 -10.05 -3.19 -16.83
N ALA A 540 -11.12 -3.88 -16.47
CA ALA A 540 -11.19 -4.68 -15.26
C ALA A 540 -10.44 -6.00 -15.44
N LEU A 541 -9.61 -6.36 -14.46
CA LEU A 541 -8.85 -7.60 -14.43
C LEU A 541 -9.59 -8.69 -13.63
N SER A 542 -9.49 -9.90 -14.13
CA SER A 542 -9.91 -11.10 -13.41
C SER A 542 -9.00 -12.28 -13.73
N VAL A 543 -8.99 -13.29 -12.87
CA VAL A 543 -8.23 -14.52 -13.07
C VAL A 543 -9.10 -15.73 -12.74
N THR A 544 -8.94 -16.80 -13.51
CA THR A 544 -9.54 -18.11 -13.25
C THR A 544 -8.46 -19.17 -13.31
N GLY A 545 -8.72 -20.35 -12.75
CA GLY A 545 -7.79 -21.48 -12.75
C GLY A 545 -6.89 -21.57 -11.53
N ALA A 546 -7.00 -20.68 -10.55
CA ALA A 546 -6.25 -20.79 -9.29
C ALA A 546 -6.66 -22.05 -8.51
N PRO A 547 -5.74 -22.65 -7.72
CA PRO A 547 -6.05 -23.83 -6.90
C PRO A 547 -7.22 -23.59 -5.95
N ALA A 548 -7.98 -24.63 -5.64
CA ALA A 548 -9.05 -24.54 -4.66
C ALA A 548 -8.50 -24.08 -3.28
N GLY A 549 -9.14 -23.08 -2.69
CA GLY A 549 -8.73 -22.47 -1.42
C GLY A 549 -7.61 -21.43 -1.52
N ALA A 550 -6.99 -21.24 -2.69
CA ALA A 550 -6.06 -20.14 -2.91
C ALA A 550 -6.82 -18.81 -3.07
N THR A 551 -6.21 -17.74 -2.58
CA THR A 551 -6.71 -16.38 -2.75
C THR A 551 -5.93 -15.67 -3.84
N ALA A 552 -6.63 -15.18 -4.88
CA ALA A 552 -6.04 -14.42 -5.96
C ALA A 552 -6.44 -12.93 -5.83
N THR A 553 -5.46 -12.05 -5.78
CA THR A 553 -5.66 -10.61 -5.64
C THR A 553 -4.84 -9.84 -6.65
N PHE A 554 -5.36 -8.73 -7.14
CA PHE A 554 -4.63 -7.79 -7.99
C PHE A 554 -4.25 -6.56 -7.17
N SER A 555 -3.02 -6.04 -7.33
CA SER A 555 -2.59 -4.78 -6.71
C SER A 555 -3.42 -3.58 -7.21
N SER A 556 -3.95 -3.67 -8.43
CA SER A 556 -5.00 -2.81 -8.95
C SER A 556 -6.00 -3.69 -9.69
N ALA A 557 -7.27 -3.60 -9.36
CA ALA A 557 -8.34 -4.35 -10.04
C ALA A 557 -8.57 -3.89 -11.48
N THR A 558 -8.02 -2.74 -11.87
CA THR A 558 -8.11 -2.18 -13.22
C THR A 558 -6.75 -1.73 -13.72
N VAL A 559 -6.53 -1.81 -15.04
CA VAL A 559 -5.36 -1.27 -15.74
C VAL A 559 -5.82 -0.43 -16.94
N GLY A 560 -4.99 0.50 -17.38
CA GLY A 560 -5.26 1.39 -18.51
C GLY A 560 -4.01 2.17 -18.91
N ALA A 561 -4.14 3.16 -19.79
CA ALA A 561 -2.99 3.94 -20.28
C ALA A 561 -2.26 4.71 -19.17
N SER A 562 -2.98 5.21 -18.17
CA SER A 562 -2.41 5.93 -17.01
C SER A 562 -1.86 5.02 -15.91
N ASN A 563 -2.34 3.76 -15.85
CA ASN A 563 -1.86 2.74 -14.92
C ASN A 563 -1.72 1.42 -15.70
N PRO A 564 -0.62 1.22 -16.45
CA PRO A 564 -0.52 0.14 -17.40
C PRO A 564 -0.14 -1.22 -16.79
N THR A 565 0.01 -1.31 -15.48
CA THR A 565 0.44 -2.57 -14.84
C THR A 565 -0.30 -2.86 -13.54
N SER A 566 -0.48 -4.15 -13.26
CA SER A 566 -0.96 -4.65 -11.97
C SER A 566 -0.21 -5.93 -11.62
N THR A 567 -0.06 -6.21 -10.33
CA THR A 567 0.50 -7.49 -9.86
C THR A 567 -0.64 -8.38 -9.40
N LEU A 568 -0.76 -9.55 -10.04
CA LEU A 568 -1.59 -10.64 -9.55
C LEU A 568 -0.80 -11.44 -8.52
N SER A 569 -1.26 -11.49 -7.28
CA SER A 569 -0.72 -12.33 -6.21
C SER A 569 -1.68 -13.48 -5.95
N ILE A 570 -1.18 -14.71 -6.04
CA ILE A 570 -1.93 -15.93 -5.70
C ILE A 570 -1.33 -16.52 -4.44
N SER A 571 -2.01 -16.36 -3.32
CA SER A 571 -1.63 -16.93 -2.02
C SER A 571 -2.20 -18.34 -1.93
N THR A 572 -1.33 -19.35 -1.81
CA THR A 572 -1.74 -20.75 -1.69
C THR A 572 -1.80 -21.16 -0.20
N LEU A 573 -2.53 -22.21 0.09
CA LEU A 573 -2.56 -22.81 1.42
C LEU A 573 -1.45 -23.87 1.54
N GLY A 574 -0.92 -24.11 2.72
CA GLY A 574 0.01 -25.21 2.99
C GLY A 574 -0.53 -26.60 2.64
N THR A 575 -1.86 -26.72 2.49
CA THR A 575 -2.58 -27.92 2.05
C THR A 575 -2.91 -27.94 0.56
N THR A 576 -2.48 -26.92 -0.21
CA THR A 576 -2.73 -26.86 -1.65
C THR A 576 -2.07 -28.05 -2.34
N PRO A 577 -2.82 -28.88 -3.09
CA PRO A 577 -2.25 -30.08 -3.71
C PRO A 577 -1.12 -29.72 -4.68
N VAL A 578 -0.09 -30.55 -4.69
CA VAL A 578 0.94 -30.53 -5.73
C VAL A 578 0.28 -30.71 -7.09
N GLY A 579 0.60 -29.84 -8.05
CA GLY A 579 -0.07 -29.87 -9.35
C GLY A 579 0.27 -28.65 -10.21
N VAL A 580 -0.33 -28.66 -11.39
CA VAL A 580 -0.23 -27.58 -12.37
C VAL A 580 -1.59 -26.95 -12.52
N TYR A 581 -1.59 -25.64 -12.37
CA TYR A 581 -2.81 -24.83 -12.39
C TYR A 581 -2.71 -23.82 -13.53
N PRO A 582 -3.32 -24.12 -14.70
CA PRO A 582 -3.40 -23.16 -15.79
C PRO A 582 -4.25 -21.98 -15.37
N LEU A 583 -3.69 -20.79 -15.45
CA LEU A 583 -4.37 -19.55 -15.13
C LEU A 583 -4.80 -18.85 -16.42
N THR A 584 -6.02 -18.34 -16.44
CA THR A 584 -6.49 -17.44 -17.47
C THR A 584 -6.72 -16.07 -16.86
N LEU A 585 -5.89 -15.12 -17.26
CA LEU A 585 -6.03 -13.71 -16.86
C LEU A 585 -6.85 -13.01 -17.94
N THR A 586 -7.88 -12.31 -17.52
CA THR A 586 -8.84 -11.66 -18.42
C THR A 586 -8.90 -10.17 -18.08
N ALA A 587 -8.90 -9.33 -19.12
CA ALA A 587 -9.15 -7.91 -19.03
C ALA A 587 -10.39 -7.57 -19.84
N THR A 588 -11.33 -6.80 -19.29
CA THR A 588 -12.56 -6.43 -19.97
C THR A 588 -12.94 -4.97 -19.69
N ASP A 589 -13.47 -4.29 -20.72
CA ASP A 589 -14.15 -2.99 -20.60
C ASP A 589 -15.69 -3.15 -20.59
N GLY A 590 -16.18 -4.41 -20.49
CA GLY A 590 -17.59 -4.76 -20.59
C GLY A 590 -18.07 -5.06 -22.03
N SER A 591 -17.37 -4.56 -23.05
CA SER A 591 -17.70 -4.78 -24.48
C SER A 591 -16.64 -5.60 -25.21
N VAL A 592 -15.38 -5.43 -24.86
CA VAL A 592 -14.26 -6.21 -25.40
C VAL A 592 -13.53 -6.88 -24.26
N THR A 593 -13.23 -8.14 -24.45
CA THR A 593 -12.47 -8.96 -23.53
C THR A 593 -11.18 -9.43 -24.22
N ARG A 594 -10.06 -9.30 -23.53
CA ARG A 594 -8.77 -9.84 -23.94
C ARG A 594 -8.23 -10.71 -22.83
N SER A 595 -7.57 -11.81 -23.17
CA SER A 595 -7.02 -12.74 -22.19
C SER A 595 -5.57 -13.07 -22.50
N THR A 596 -4.84 -13.44 -21.47
CA THR A 596 -3.50 -14.03 -21.52
C THR A 596 -3.45 -15.20 -20.56
N SER A 597 -2.60 -16.16 -20.85
CA SER A 597 -2.41 -17.34 -19.99
C SER A 597 -1.15 -17.22 -19.15
N ALA A 598 -1.21 -17.81 -17.97
CA ALA A 598 -0.06 -18.06 -17.11
C ALA A 598 -0.21 -19.45 -16.47
N VAL A 599 0.84 -19.95 -15.85
CA VAL A 599 0.81 -21.27 -15.20
C VAL A 599 1.36 -21.14 -13.79
N LEU A 600 0.60 -21.63 -12.80
CA LEU A 600 1.08 -21.84 -11.44
C LEU A 600 1.41 -23.31 -11.25
N ILE A 601 2.62 -23.62 -10.82
CA ILE A 601 3.08 -24.97 -10.54
C ILE A 601 3.30 -25.04 -9.03
N ILE A 602 2.54 -25.91 -8.37
CA ILE A 602 2.77 -26.21 -6.95
C ILE A 602 3.56 -27.51 -6.87
N THR A 603 4.73 -27.43 -6.24
CA THR A 603 5.62 -28.58 -6.04
C THR A 603 5.67 -28.99 -4.56
N SER A 604 6.18 -30.21 -4.29
CA SER A 604 6.56 -30.57 -2.93
C SER A 604 7.82 -29.80 -2.54
N LEU A 605 8.02 -29.62 -1.24
CA LEU A 605 9.21 -28.93 -0.71
C LEU A 605 10.51 -29.58 -1.21
N ALA A 606 10.52 -30.88 -1.42
CA ALA A 606 11.66 -31.65 -1.94
C ALA A 606 12.13 -31.26 -3.36
N ASN A 607 11.32 -30.58 -4.14
CA ASN A 607 11.59 -30.25 -5.55
C ASN A 607 11.51 -28.75 -5.87
N ALA A 608 11.23 -27.94 -4.88
CA ALA A 608 11.15 -26.51 -5.08
C ALA A 608 12.52 -25.86 -4.94
N CYS A 609 12.86 -24.98 -5.89
CA CYS A 609 13.93 -24.00 -5.68
C CYS A 609 13.31 -22.71 -5.17
N ILE A 610 13.70 -22.29 -4.01
CA ILE A 610 13.30 -21.02 -3.39
C ILE A 610 14.43 -20.03 -3.62
N GLN A 611 14.13 -18.87 -4.13
CA GLN A 611 15.10 -17.80 -4.27
C GLN A 611 14.92 -16.82 -3.11
N GLN A 612 15.88 -16.78 -2.21
CA GLN A 612 15.93 -15.81 -1.13
C GLN A 612 16.27 -14.44 -1.67
N LEU A 613 15.33 -13.51 -1.61
CA LEU A 613 15.47 -12.13 -2.05
C LEU A 613 15.51 -11.20 -0.83
N GLY A 614 16.70 -10.66 -0.51
CA GLY A 614 16.83 -9.63 0.51
C GLY A 614 16.91 -10.14 1.96
N ASP A 615 16.85 -9.19 2.88
CA ASP A 615 17.07 -9.37 4.31
C ASP A 615 15.76 -9.68 5.05
N TYR A 616 15.12 -10.80 4.71
CA TYR A 616 13.93 -11.28 5.41
C TYR A 616 13.99 -12.80 5.60
N TRP A 617 13.36 -13.26 6.69
CA TRP A 617 13.28 -14.68 7.01
C TRP A 617 12.26 -15.38 6.13
N ILE A 618 12.65 -16.53 5.61
CA ILE A 618 11.73 -17.52 5.05
C ILE A 618 11.76 -18.77 5.91
N SER A 619 10.62 -19.43 6.06
CA SER A 619 10.46 -20.62 6.87
C SER A 619 9.56 -21.61 6.15
N GLY A 620 9.84 -22.90 6.32
CA GLY A 620 9.00 -23.96 5.83
C GLY A 620 8.89 -25.09 6.84
N THR A 621 7.74 -25.79 6.83
CA THR A 621 7.49 -26.90 7.73
C THR A 621 8.17 -28.19 7.27
N LEU A 622 8.64 -28.96 8.20
CA LEU A 622 9.18 -30.32 8.03
C LEU A 622 8.39 -31.32 8.87
N PRO A 623 8.36 -32.60 8.51
CA PRO A 623 7.88 -33.63 9.42
C PRO A 623 8.66 -33.56 10.73
N THR A 624 7.96 -33.53 11.86
CA THR A 624 8.59 -33.42 13.19
C THR A 624 9.59 -34.53 13.44
N GLN A 625 10.84 -34.18 13.73
CA GLN A 625 11.95 -35.07 14.02
C GLN A 625 12.31 -35.01 15.50
N THR A 626 12.38 -36.18 16.16
CA THR A 626 12.75 -36.30 17.57
C THR A 626 13.92 -37.23 17.80
N GLY A 627 14.38 -37.92 16.75
CA GLY A 627 15.46 -38.90 16.74
C GLY A 627 16.70 -38.39 16.01
N THR A 628 17.47 -39.34 15.43
CA THR A 628 18.54 -39.05 14.49
C THR A 628 17.98 -39.15 13.09
N PHE A 629 18.26 -38.13 12.27
CA PHE A 629 17.79 -38.05 10.87
C PHE A 629 18.84 -37.37 9.99
N THR A 630 18.77 -37.58 8.70
CA THR A 630 19.57 -36.87 7.72
C THR A 630 18.67 -35.89 6.96
N THR A 631 19.15 -34.70 6.69
CA THR A 631 18.52 -33.71 5.80
C THR A 631 19.53 -33.24 4.77
N GLU A 632 19.05 -32.98 3.56
CA GLU A 632 19.85 -32.54 2.43
C GLU A 632 19.19 -31.35 1.74
N TRP A 633 20.00 -30.44 1.20
CA TRP A 633 19.53 -29.33 0.37
C TRP A 633 20.64 -28.85 -0.56
N ASP A 634 20.23 -28.27 -1.67
CA ASP A 634 21.14 -27.57 -2.58
C ASP A 634 21.04 -26.05 -2.31
N ALA A 635 22.19 -25.36 -2.36
CA ALA A 635 22.20 -23.91 -2.26
C ALA A 635 23.20 -23.29 -3.23
N SER A 636 22.81 -22.19 -3.92
CA SER A 636 23.65 -21.47 -4.88
C SER A 636 23.66 -19.98 -4.54
N PRO A 637 24.78 -19.41 -4.05
CA PRO A 637 24.90 -18.00 -3.74
C PRO A 637 25.03 -17.16 -5.02
N SER A 638 24.40 -16.00 -5.08
CA SER A 638 24.44 -15.13 -6.27
C SER A 638 25.68 -14.26 -6.37
N THR A 639 26.42 -14.09 -5.27
CA THR A 639 27.63 -13.27 -5.19
C THR A 639 28.77 -14.01 -4.49
N ALA A 640 30.01 -13.57 -4.71
CA ALA A 640 31.20 -14.16 -4.07
C ALA A 640 31.34 -13.77 -2.57
N LEU A 641 30.61 -12.76 -2.11
CA LEU A 641 30.59 -12.31 -0.73
C LEU A 641 29.11 -12.23 -0.27
N ASN A 642 28.53 -13.40 -0.05
CA ASN A 642 27.17 -13.57 0.41
C ASN A 642 27.14 -13.63 1.95
N ASN A 643 26.05 -13.26 2.60
CA ASN A 643 25.83 -13.52 4.03
C ASN A 643 24.48 -14.22 4.20
N THR A 644 24.48 -15.54 4.02
CA THR A 644 23.26 -16.36 4.05
C THR A 644 23.37 -17.43 5.10
N ASN A 645 22.34 -17.53 5.97
CA ASN A 645 22.17 -18.64 6.89
C ASN A 645 21.01 -19.51 6.43
N ILE A 646 21.23 -20.83 6.43
CA ILE A 646 20.22 -21.85 6.17
C ILE A 646 20.26 -22.82 7.35
N GLY A 647 19.14 -23.07 8.01
CA GLY A 647 19.14 -23.85 9.25
C GLY A 647 17.86 -24.60 9.52
N LEU A 648 17.86 -25.31 10.65
CA LEU A 648 16.74 -26.11 11.16
C LEU A 648 16.34 -25.63 12.54
N SER A 649 15.04 -25.66 12.86
CA SER A 649 14.48 -25.11 14.07
C SER A 649 13.27 -25.88 14.60
N LEU A 650 12.84 -25.52 15.80
CA LEU A 650 11.53 -25.85 16.34
C LEU A 650 10.61 -24.62 16.17
N GLY A 651 9.60 -24.76 15.30
CA GLY A 651 8.76 -23.64 14.86
C GLY A 651 9.48 -22.66 13.93
N ALA A 652 8.70 -21.88 13.18
CA ALA A 652 9.21 -20.84 12.27
C ALA A 652 10.00 -19.76 13.04
N GLN A 653 11.14 -19.35 12.49
CA GLN A 653 12.04 -18.41 13.16
C GLN A 653 12.13 -17.06 12.44
N THR A 654 12.32 -16.03 13.23
CA THR A 654 12.56 -14.65 12.76
C THR A 654 13.86 -14.07 13.37
N ALA A 655 14.68 -14.93 13.99
CA ALA A 655 15.94 -14.56 14.61
C ALA A 655 16.96 -15.70 14.52
N PHE A 656 18.22 -15.38 14.38
CA PHE A 656 19.32 -16.37 14.33
C PHE A 656 19.37 -17.27 15.56
N THR A 657 18.97 -16.75 16.73
CA THR A 657 18.97 -17.49 18.01
C THR A 657 18.02 -18.67 18.01
N GLY A 658 17.04 -18.71 17.10
CA GLY A 658 16.08 -19.81 16.98
C GLY A 658 16.58 -21.02 16.17
N LEU A 659 17.66 -20.89 15.42
CA LEU A 659 18.21 -22.00 14.61
C LEU A 659 19.00 -22.95 15.48
N ALA A 660 18.63 -24.21 15.55
CA ALA A 660 19.38 -25.25 16.23
C ALA A 660 20.61 -25.71 15.44
N VAL A 661 20.43 -25.93 14.16
CA VAL A 661 21.45 -26.26 13.16
C VAL A 661 21.53 -25.10 12.19
N ALA A 662 22.70 -24.61 11.80
CA ALA A 662 22.86 -23.58 10.81
C ALA A 662 24.14 -23.73 9.97
N ALA A 663 23.98 -23.73 8.66
CA ALA A 663 25.08 -23.58 7.69
C ALA A 663 25.07 -22.15 7.15
N ARG A 664 26.23 -21.61 6.83
CA ARG A 664 26.36 -20.24 6.37
C ARG A 664 27.31 -20.09 5.17
N PHE A 665 26.89 -19.34 4.15
CA PHE A 665 27.78 -18.64 3.24
C PHE A 665 28.17 -17.32 3.93
N ASN A 666 29.40 -17.23 4.40
CA ASN A 666 29.84 -16.09 5.21
C ASN A 666 30.36 -14.93 4.33
N PRO A 667 30.39 -13.70 4.85
CA PRO A 667 30.78 -12.51 4.07
C PRO A 667 32.27 -12.44 3.72
N THR A 668 33.07 -13.43 4.11
CA THR A 668 34.51 -13.55 3.70
C THR A 668 34.71 -14.54 2.58
N GLY A 669 33.62 -15.06 1.96
CA GLY A 669 33.70 -15.98 0.82
C GLY A 669 33.90 -17.45 1.22
N GLN A 670 33.52 -17.82 2.46
CA GLN A 670 33.71 -19.18 2.97
C GLN A 670 32.41 -19.78 3.49
N ILE A 671 32.36 -21.12 3.54
CA ILE A 671 31.27 -21.88 4.11
C ILE A 671 31.65 -22.31 5.52
N ASP A 672 30.79 -22.02 6.50
CA ASP A 672 30.95 -22.45 7.89
C ASP A 672 29.59 -22.93 8.49
N ALA A 673 29.62 -23.50 9.67
CA ALA A 673 28.43 -23.94 10.38
C ALA A 673 28.48 -23.61 11.88
N ARG A 674 27.32 -23.51 12.51
CA ARG A 674 27.22 -23.13 13.91
C ARG A 674 27.58 -24.29 14.83
N ASN A 675 28.59 -24.11 15.70
CA ASN A 675 28.96 -25.04 16.77
C ASN A 675 28.81 -24.33 18.12
N GLY A 676 27.68 -24.60 18.79
CA GLY A 676 27.35 -23.93 20.06
C GLY A 676 27.34 -22.39 19.89
N GLY A 677 28.33 -21.74 20.50
CA GLY A 677 28.45 -20.28 20.53
C GLY A 677 29.11 -19.63 19.30
N ALA A 678 29.70 -20.37 18.34
CA ALA A 678 30.48 -19.80 17.23
C ALA A 678 30.18 -20.47 15.88
N PHE A 679 30.39 -19.74 14.78
CA PHE A 679 30.49 -20.32 13.44
C PHE A 679 31.92 -20.77 13.19
N VAL A 680 32.10 -22.03 12.77
CA VAL A 680 33.40 -22.64 12.50
C VAL A 680 33.29 -23.66 11.36
N ALA A 681 34.41 -23.98 10.76
CA ALA A 681 34.54 -25.09 9.81
C ALA A 681 35.81 -25.90 10.10
N ALA A 682 35.79 -27.20 9.89
CA ALA A 682 36.93 -28.10 10.09
C ALA A 682 38.09 -27.79 9.14
N SER A 683 37.81 -27.21 7.98
CA SER A 683 38.78 -26.72 7.01
C SER A 683 38.24 -25.50 6.28
N THR A 684 39.10 -24.72 5.64
CA THR A 684 38.65 -23.58 4.81
C THR A 684 37.97 -24.12 3.55
N ILE A 685 36.68 -23.80 3.40
CA ILE A 685 35.85 -24.16 2.26
C ILE A 685 35.41 -22.86 1.58
N ASN A 686 36.05 -22.49 0.48
CA ASN A 686 35.69 -21.29 -0.26
C ASN A 686 34.49 -21.55 -1.17
N TYR A 687 33.68 -20.54 -1.39
CA TYR A 687 32.57 -20.60 -2.35
C TYR A 687 32.68 -19.55 -3.44
N ALA A 688 31.98 -19.78 -4.55
CA ALA A 688 31.92 -18.87 -5.69
C ALA A 688 30.45 -18.58 -6.08
N ALA A 689 30.21 -17.40 -6.64
CA ALA A 689 28.90 -17.00 -7.16
C ALA A 689 28.41 -17.97 -8.24
N GLY A 690 27.13 -18.33 -8.18
CA GLY A 690 26.47 -19.19 -9.16
C GLY A 690 26.82 -20.66 -9.10
N VAL A 691 27.76 -21.09 -8.27
CA VAL A 691 28.11 -22.50 -8.07
C VAL A 691 27.10 -23.14 -7.12
N LYS A 692 26.62 -24.34 -7.47
CA LYS A 692 25.72 -25.12 -6.62
C LYS A 692 26.52 -25.89 -5.57
N TYR A 693 26.08 -25.84 -4.36
CA TYR A 693 26.60 -26.54 -3.18
C TYR A 693 25.52 -27.44 -2.64
N HIS A 694 25.77 -28.74 -2.61
CA HIS A 694 24.90 -29.72 -1.99
C HIS A 694 25.29 -29.92 -0.53
N PHE A 695 24.40 -29.60 0.39
CA PHE A 695 24.58 -29.75 1.84
C PHE A 695 23.92 -31.03 2.32
N ARG A 696 24.58 -31.73 3.24
CA ARG A 696 24.04 -32.89 3.94
C ARG A 696 24.31 -32.75 5.43
N ALA A 697 23.27 -32.78 6.27
CA ALA A 697 23.39 -32.71 7.71
C ALA A 697 22.79 -33.95 8.38
N VAL A 698 23.58 -34.61 9.20
CA VAL A 698 23.15 -35.71 10.05
C VAL A 698 22.90 -35.16 11.46
N VAL A 699 21.64 -35.07 11.84
CA VAL A 699 21.19 -34.39 13.06
C VAL A 699 20.75 -35.38 14.10
N ASN A 700 21.28 -35.25 15.32
CA ASN A 700 20.93 -36.07 16.47
C ASN A 700 20.21 -35.20 17.53
N VAL A 701 18.87 -35.14 17.46
CA VAL A 701 18.06 -34.32 18.36
C VAL A 701 18.21 -34.73 19.84
N PRO A 702 18.20 -36.04 20.21
CA PRO A 702 18.40 -36.44 21.61
C PRO A 702 19.74 -35.96 22.21
N ALA A 703 20.80 -35.93 21.42
CA ALA A 703 22.13 -35.48 21.86
C ALA A 703 22.35 -33.95 21.68
N ASN A 704 21.45 -33.24 20.99
CA ASN A 704 21.59 -31.86 20.57
C ASN A 704 22.90 -31.60 19.82
N THR A 705 23.24 -32.51 18.87
CA THR A 705 24.44 -32.44 18.04
C THR A 705 24.13 -32.74 16.59
N TYR A 706 25.04 -32.34 15.69
CA TYR A 706 24.94 -32.64 14.27
C TYR A 706 26.31 -32.72 13.62
N SER A 707 26.37 -33.44 12.49
CA SER A 707 27.52 -33.44 11.57
C SER A 707 27.03 -32.87 10.25
N ILE A 708 27.83 -32.03 9.60
CA ILE A 708 27.41 -31.35 8.38
C ILE A 708 28.56 -31.38 7.32
N TYR A 709 28.13 -31.57 6.11
CA TYR A 709 28.99 -31.77 4.95
C TYR A 709 28.48 -30.90 3.80
N VAL A 710 29.40 -30.61 2.82
CA VAL A 710 29.05 -29.91 1.60
C VAL A 710 29.81 -30.49 0.41
N THR A 711 29.07 -30.64 -0.70
CA THR A 711 29.62 -31.08 -1.97
C THR A 711 29.52 -29.92 -2.97
N PRO A 712 30.61 -29.20 -3.30
CA PRO A 712 30.59 -28.25 -4.39
C PRO A 712 30.33 -28.96 -5.72
N GLN A 713 29.66 -28.31 -6.65
CA GLN A 713 29.33 -28.89 -7.95
C GLN A 713 30.56 -29.42 -8.69
N GLY A 714 30.56 -30.73 -8.95
CA GLY A 714 31.65 -31.41 -9.63
C GLY A 714 32.89 -31.81 -8.77
N GLU A 715 32.83 -31.54 -7.46
CA GLU A 715 33.87 -31.83 -6.48
C GLU A 715 33.44 -32.91 -5.48
N PRO A 716 34.35 -33.59 -4.78
CA PRO A 716 34.01 -34.54 -3.71
C PRO A 716 33.40 -33.81 -2.49
N GLU A 717 32.66 -34.57 -1.67
CA GLU A 717 32.09 -34.09 -0.40
C GLU A 717 33.18 -33.64 0.58
N LEU A 718 33.02 -32.45 1.13
CA LEU A 718 33.89 -31.85 2.14
C LEU A 718 33.18 -31.80 3.49
N THR A 719 33.93 -32.02 4.58
CA THR A 719 33.41 -31.94 5.94
C THR A 719 33.46 -30.50 6.43
N ILE A 720 32.28 -29.89 6.72
CA ILE A 720 32.19 -28.62 7.44
C ILE A 720 32.47 -28.87 8.92
N GLY A 721 31.83 -29.88 9.51
CA GLY A 721 32.07 -30.26 10.90
C GLY A 721 31.41 -31.55 11.32
N THR A 722 31.96 -32.17 12.36
CA THR A 722 31.44 -33.41 12.94
C THR A 722 31.13 -33.21 14.41
N ASN A 723 29.99 -33.75 14.89
CA ASN A 723 29.52 -33.66 16.28
C ASN A 723 29.46 -32.21 16.81
N TYR A 724 29.11 -31.23 15.92
CA TYR A 724 28.86 -29.88 16.36
C TYR A 724 27.66 -29.82 17.30
N ALA A 725 27.77 -29.03 18.35
CA ALA A 725 26.65 -28.79 19.27
C ALA A 725 25.60 -27.92 18.58
N PHE A 726 24.33 -28.15 18.85
CA PHE A 726 23.27 -27.19 18.53
C PHE A 726 23.66 -25.81 19.06
N ARG A 727 23.15 -24.78 18.42
CA ARG A 727 23.32 -23.39 18.89
C ARG A 727 23.03 -23.31 20.38
N SER A 728 23.83 -22.57 21.15
CA SER A 728 23.78 -22.53 22.61
C SER A 728 22.37 -22.21 23.13
N GLU A 729 21.65 -21.34 22.47
CA GLU A 729 20.30 -20.94 22.82
C GLU A 729 19.26 -22.05 22.53
N GLN A 730 19.61 -23.05 21.73
CA GLN A 730 18.77 -24.18 21.34
C GLN A 730 19.24 -25.51 21.92
N ALA A 731 20.16 -25.49 22.89
CA ALA A 731 20.75 -26.70 23.52
C ALA A 731 19.78 -27.57 24.35
N GLY A 732 18.51 -27.24 24.34
CA GLY A 732 17.50 -27.98 25.13
C GLY A 732 16.30 -28.47 24.32
N ILE A 733 16.24 -28.19 23.01
CA ILE A 733 15.08 -28.59 22.20
C ILE A 733 14.98 -30.11 22.06
N LYS A 734 13.76 -30.61 21.94
CA LYS A 734 13.44 -32.05 21.86
C LYS A 734 12.88 -32.47 20.51
N SER A 735 12.64 -31.52 19.63
CA SER A 735 12.19 -31.78 18.26
C SER A 735 12.64 -30.69 17.31
N ILE A 736 12.66 -31.01 16.03
CA ILE A 736 12.85 -30.09 14.91
C ILE A 736 11.69 -30.34 13.93
N ASP A 737 11.04 -29.27 13.46
CA ASP A 737 9.88 -29.34 12.58
C ASP A 737 9.82 -28.22 11.52
N HIS A 738 10.87 -27.38 11.46
CA HIS A 738 11.01 -26.30 10.48
C HIS A 738 12.43 -26.22 9.93
N TRP A 739 12.52 -25.68 8.74
CA TRP A 739 13.75 -25.11 8.20
C TRP A 739 13.53 -23.61 8.01
N ASP A 740 14.59 -22.84 8.15
CA ASP A 740 14.54 -21.39 8.01
C ASP A 740 15.79 -20.89 7.28
N ALA A 741 15.63 -19.79 6.53
CA ALA A 741 16.75 -19.14 5.87
C ALA A 741 16.61 -17.63 5.86
N ILE A 742 17.77 -16.97 5.86
CA ILE A 742 17.89 -15.52 5.65
C ILE A 742 19.16 -15.23 4.87
N SER A 743 19.12 -14.24 3.97
CA SER A 743 20.29 -13.72 3.25
C SER A 743 20.38 -12.22 3.47
N GLU A 744 21.26 -11.80 4.40
CA GLU A 744 21.48 -10.38 4.71
C GLU A 744 22.25 -9.64 3.60
N VAL A 745 23.07 -10.37 2.83
CA VAL A 745 23.84 -9.83 1.70
C VAL A 745 23.80 -10.83 0.56
N GLY A 746 23.43 -10.37 -0.62
CA GLY A 746 23.31 -11.20 -1.83
C GLY A 746 22.03 -12.04 -1.82
N LEU A 747 21.84 -12.82 -2.87
CA LEU A 747 20.73 -13.76 -3.02
C LEU A 747 21.27 -15.18 -2.89
N VAL A 748 20.40 -16.08 -2.44
CA VAL A 748 20.69 -17.53 -2.49
C VAL A 748 19.50 -18.25 -3.09
N GLN A 749 19.77 -19.20 -3.97
CA GLN A 749 18.77 -20.14 -4.42
C GLN A 749 18.91 -21.41 -3.57
N ILE A 750 17.84 -21.84 -2.89
CA ILE A 750 17.76 -23.04 -2.07
C ILE A 750 16.85 -24.03 -2.75
N CYS A 751 17.30 -25.25 -3.00
CA CYS A 751 16.55 -26.27 -3.71
C CYS A 751 16.63 -27.62 -2.96
N ASN A 752 15.72 -28.52 -3.29
CA ASN A 752 15.82 -29.95 -2.92
C ASN A 752 15.95 -30.19 -1.41
N LEU A 753 15.32 -29.39 -0.57
CA LEU A 753 15.38 -29.62 0.88
C LEU A 753 14.52 -30.83 1.25
N VAL A 754 15.16 -31.87 1.68
CA VAL A 754 14.54 -33.17 1.99
C VAL A 754 14.97 -33.66 3.37
N ILE A 755 14.11 -34.47 4.03
CA ILE A 755 14.53 -35.31 5.16
C ILE A 755 14.61 -36.75 4.66
N ASP A 756 15.79 -37.33 4.72
CA ASP A 756 15.98 -38.75 4.45
C ASP A 756 15.48 -39.57 5.64
N THR A 757 14.41 -40.30 5.41
CA THR A 757 14.07 -41.45 6.30
C THR A 757 14.82 -42.68 5.76
N PRO A 758 15.38 -43.54 6.63
CA PRO A 758 16.03 -44.76 6.17
C PRO A 758 15.14 -45.54 5.23
N PRO A 759 15.63 -46.03 4.06
CA PRO A 759 14.80 -46.68 3.08
C PRO A 759 14.15 -47.93 3.67
N THR A 760 12.84 -48.03 3.51
CA THR A 760 12.08 -49.25 3.80
C THR A 760 12.45 -50.31 2.76
N PRO A 761 12.83 -51.51 3.13
CA PRO A 761 13.10 -52.58 2.15
C PRO A 761 11.84 -52.83 1.32
N GLY A 762 11.90 -52.59 0.03
CA GLY A 762 10.76 -52.74 -0.89
C GLY A 762 11.17 -52.54 -2.36
N SER A 763 10.28 -52.88 -3.29
CA SER A 763 10.53 -52.69 -4.70
C SER A 763 10.21 -51.25 -5.16
N VAL A 764 11.04 -50.67 -5.98
CA VAL A 764 10.77 -49.36 -6.63
C VAL A 764 10.08 -49.59 -7.98
N GLN A 765 8.96 -48.88 -8.20
CA GLN A 765 8.22 -48.89 -9.45
C GLN A 765 7.82 -47.48 -9.84
N LEU A 766 8.60 -46.82 -10.71
CA LEU A 766 8.33 -45.47 -11.16
C LEU A 766 7.47 -45.47 -12.43
N THR A 767 6.44 -44.65 -12.44
CA THR A 767 5.62 -44.34 -13.61
C THR A 767 5.68 -42.87 -13.92
N THR A 768 5.61 -42.52 -15.22
CA THR A 768 5.71 -41.15 -15.68
C THR A 768 4.39 -40.74 -16.33
N SER A 769 3.90 -39.55 -16.04
CA SER A 769 2.85 -38.86 -16.79
C SER A 769 3.32 -37.43 -17.07
N ALA A 770 2.73 -36.81 -18.12
CA ALA A 770 3.07 -35.43 -18.45
C ALA A 770 1.84 -34.70 -19.01
N GLN A 771 1.83 -33.39 -18.76
CA GLN A 771 0.89 -32.46 -19.35
C GLN A 771 1.68 -31.36 -20.08
N LEU A 772 1.47 -31.23 -21.40
CA LEU A 772 2.08 -30.22 -22.23
C LEU A 772 1.17 -28.99 -22.32
N LEU A 773 1.68 -27.81 -22.03
CA LEU A 773 0.99 -26.53 -21.99
C LEU A 773 1.62 -25.56 -23.00
N PRO A 774 0.83 -24.82 -23.79
CA PRO A 774 1.34 -23.75 -24.65
C PRO A 774 1.68 -22.52 -23.84
N LEU A 775 2.80 -21.86 -24.16
CA LEU A 775 3.21 -20.59 -23.59
C LEU A 775 2.93 -19.45 -24.58
N GLY A 776 2.77 -18.22 -24.06
CA GLY A 776 2.39 -17.05 -24.85
C GLY A 776 3.42 -16.62 -25.92
N ASP A 777 4.67 -17.12 -25.87
CA ASP A 777 5.73 -16.90 -26.84
C ASP A 777 5.80 -17.96 -27.95
N GLY A 778 4.82 -18.90 -27.98
CA GLY A 778 4.78 -20.01 -28.94
C GLY A 778 5.59 -21.24 -28.53
N SER A 779 6.30 -21.20 -27.41
CA SER A 779 6.96 -22.35 -26.81
C SER A 779 6.00 -23.20 -26.01
N TYR A 780 6.47 -24.36 -25.52
CA TYR A 780 5.67 -25.27 -24.70
C TYR A 780 6.37 -25.57 -23.39
N GLN A 781 5.60 -25.82 -22.35
CA GLN A 781 6.09 -26.35 -21.08
C GLN A 781 5.40 -27.68 -20.78
N ALA A 782 6.18 -28.75 -20.65
CA ALA A 782 5.67 -30.00 -20.11
C ALA A 782 5.84 -30.02 -18.60
N VAL A 783 4.81 -30.46 -17.92
CA VAL A 783 4.85 -30.78 -16.51
C VAL A 783 4.89 -32.28 -16.37
N VAL A 784 6.08 -32.75 -16.02
CA VAL A 784 6.37 -34.19 -15.92
C VAL A 784 6.15 -34.62 -14.49
N THR A 785 5.25 -35.55 -14.25
CA THR A 785 5.01 -36.18 -12.94
C THR A 785 5.61 -37.56 -12.93
N VAL A 786 6.45 -37.88 -11.96
CA VAL A 786 7.00 -39.21 -11.72
C VAL A 786 6.43 -39.73 -10.40
N THR A 787 5.68 -40.84 -10.45
CA THR A 787 5.01 -41.45 -9.30
C THR A 787 5.68 -42.74 -8.93
N ASN A 788 5.98 -42.96 -7.65
CA ASN A 788 6.49 -44.25 -7.15
C ASN A 788 5.33 -45.14 -6.69
N ASN A 789 4.93 -46.10 -7.55
CA ASN A 789 3.92 -47.10 -7.24
C ASN A 789 4.48 -48.35 -6.54
N GLY A 790 5.79 -48.34 -6.25
CA GLY A 790 6.48 -49.43 -5.52
C GLY A 790 6.24 -49.35 -4.00
N THR A 791 6.87 -50.29 -3.29
CA THR A 791 6.82 -50.38 -1.82
C THR A 791 8.14 -49.93 -1.16
N GLY A 792 9.16 -49.61 -1.94
CA GLY A 792 10.44 -49.05 -1.51
C GLY A 792 10.62 -47.59 -2.00
N THR A 793 11.39 -46.82 -1.25
CA THR A 793 11.76 -45.45 -1.66
C THR A 793 12.67 -45.47 -2.90
N ALA A 794 12.28 -44.75 -3.95
CA ALA A 794 13.15 -44.49 -5.09
C ALA A 794 14.13 -43.37 -4.71
N GLN A 795 15.44 -43.72 -4.69
CA GLN A 795 16.51 -42.76 -4.33
C GLN A 795 17.12 -42.13 -5.57
N ASP A 796 17.55 -40.86 -5.45
CA ASP A 796 18.27 -40.09 -6.47
C ASP A 796 17.56 -40.09 -7.84
N VAL A 797 16.26 -39.84 -7.84
CA VAL A 797 15.44 -39.85 -9.05
C VAL A 797 15.77 -38.61 -9.90
N VAL A 798 16.15 -38.83 -11.16
CA VAL A 798 16.57 -37.79 -12.10
C VAL A 798 15.87 -37.98 -13.44
N ILE A 799 15.25 -36.93 -14.00
CA ILE A 799 14.85 -36.89 -15.41
C ILE A 799 16.07 -36.46 -16.23
N SER A 800 16.60 -37.38 -17.02
CA SER A 800 17.83 -37.16 -17.78
C SER A 800 17.59 -36.79 -19.25
N GLY A 801 16.38 -37.04 -19.76
CA GLY A 801 16.03 -36.74 -21.15
C GLY A 801 14.53 -36.48 -21.34
N ALA A 802 14.20 -35.54 -22.23
CA ALA A 802 12.84 -35.27 -22.66
C ALA A 802 12.84 -34.79 -24.11
N THR A 803 11.85 -35.24 -24.90
CA THR A 803 11.66 -34.78 -26.28
C THR A 803 10.18 -34.64 -26.60
N VAL A 804 9.83 -33.63 -27.40
CA VAL A 804 8.53 -33.48 -28.04
C VAL A 804 8.75 -33.38 -29.55
N GLY A 805 8.24 -34.36 -30.30
CA GLY A 805 8.63 -34.53 -31.71
C GLY A 805 10.13 -34.73 -31.84
N SER A 806 10.81 -33.82 -32.55
CA SER A 806 12.28 -33.79 -32.70
C SER A 806 12.96 -32.79 -31.78
N ALA A 807 12.20 -31.96 -31.06
CA ALA A 807 12.76 -30.95 -30.17
C ALA A 807 13.15 -31.56 -28.82
N ALA A 808 14.37 -31.27 -28.37
CA ALA A 808 14.82 -31.64 -27.03
C ALA A 808 14.31 -30.63 -25.99
N GLY A 809 13.99 -31.13 -24.81
CA GLY A 809 13.66 -30.30 -23.67
C GLY A 809 14.89 -29.57 -23.14
N SER A 810 14.72 -28.34 -22.70
CA SER A 810 15.73 -27.56 -21.99
C SER A 810 15.59 -27.77 -20.46
N THR A 811 16.65 -27.34 -19.73
CA THR A 811 16.69 -27.49 -18.25
C THR A 811 16.94 -28.92 -17.74
N LEU A 812 17.43 -29.81 -18.56
CA LEU A 812 17.81 -31.19 -18.20
C LEU A 812 19.32 -31.31 -17.94
N PRO A 813 19.74 -32.22 -17.05
CA PRO A 813 18.91 -33.12 -16.20
C PRO A 813 18.25 -32.38 -15.03
N VAL A 814 17.07 -32.91 -14.60
CA VAL A 814 16.34 -32.41 -13.44
C VAL A 814 16.31 -33.45 -12.34
N SER A 815 16.84 -33.15 -11.16
CA SER A 815 16.73 -34.01 -9.98
C SER A 815 15.33 -33.88 -9.35
N LEU A 816 14.73 -35.02 -9.05
CA LEU A 816 13.48 -35.14 -8.33
C LEU A 816 13.67 -35.59 -6.88
N GLY A 817 14.95 -35.85 -6.47
CA GLY A 817 15.30 -36.35 -5.16
C GLY A 817 14.72 -37.75 -4.89
N ASN A 818 14.44 -38.07 -3.63
CA ASN A 818 13.88 -39.36 -3.23
C ASN A 818 12.36 -39.35 -3.31
N ILE A 819 11.76 -40.36 -3.95
CA ILE A 819 10.29 -40.48 -4.06
C ILE A 819 9.83 -41.65 -3.19
N GLN A 820 9.08 -41.36 -2.13
CA GLN A 820 8.53 -42.34 -1.21
C GLN A 820 7.48 -43.24 -1.90
N PRO A 821 7.19 -44.45 -1.37
CA PRO A 821 6.11 -45.28 -1.83
C PRO A 821 4.77 -44.53 -1.85
N GLY A 822 4.07 -44.57 -2.96
CA GLY A 822 2.80 -43.87 -3.18
C GLY A 822 2.92 -42.35 -3.43
N ALA A 823 4.11 -41.78 -3.34
CA ALA A 823 4.35 -40.34 -3.60
C ALA A 823 4.66 -40.08 -5.07
N ALA A 824 4.46 -38.83 -5.48
CA ALA A 824 4.84 -38.33 -6.80
C ALA A 824 5.72 -37.09 -6.68
N ALA A 825 6.62 -36.92 -7.65
CA ALA A 825 7.41 -35.73 -7.81
C ALA A 825 7.19 -35.11 -9.21
N ILE A 826 7.29 -33.79 -9.31
CA ILE A 826 6.93 -33.07 -10.53
C ILE A 826 8.11 -32.20 -10.94
N ALA A 827 8.38 -32.15 -12.25
CA ALA A 827 9.35 -31.24 -12.81
C ALA A 827 8.83 -30.56 -14.09
N PRO A 828 9.04 -29.25 -14.26
CA PRO A 828 8.80 -28.56 -15.52
C PRO A 828 9.94 -28.81 -16.48
N VAL A 829 9.60 -29.08 -17.75
CA VAL A 829 10.56 -29.19 -18.85
C VAL A 829 10.08 -28.27 -19.99
N ALA A 830 10.89 -27.31 -20.39
CA ALA A 830 10.54 -26.38 -21.45
C ALA A 830 10.96 -26.93 -22.83
N PHE A 831 10.13 -26.68 -23.83
CA PHE A 831 10.37 -27.04 -25.23
C PHE A 831 10.21 -25.79 -26.12
N PRO A 832 11.09 -25.59 -27.11
CA PRO A 832 11.01 -24.48 -28.03
C PRO A 832 9.76 -24.57 -28.93
N SER A 833 9.36 -23.46 -29.54
CA SER A 833 8.28 -23.41 -30.53
C SER A 833 8.48 -24.34 -31.74
N SER A 834 9.73 -24.74 -32.00
CA SER A 834 10.09 -25.75 -33.02
C SER A 834 9.69 -27.19 -32.68
N ALA A 835 9.11 -27.44 -31.49
CA ALA A 835 8.57 -28.76 -31.10
C ALA A 835 7.44 -29.27 -32.03
N GLY A 836 6.77 -28.34 -32.72
CA GLY A 836 5.79 -28.64 -33.78
C GLY A 836 4.71 -27.57 -33.88
N THR A 837 3.91 -27.71 -34.93
CA THR A 837 2.79 -26.78 -35.16
C THR A 837 1.64 -27.10 -34.20
N PRO A 838 1.03 -26.11 -33.54
CA PRO A 838 -0.16 -26.31 -32.70
C PRO A 838 -1.25 -27.12 -33.46
N GLY A 839 -1.85 -28.08 -32.76
CA GLY A 839 -2.83 -29.00 -33.32
C GLY A 839 -2.26 -30.22 -34.08
N SER A 840 -0.92 -30.30 -34.30
CA SER A 840 -0.28 -31.48 -34.92
C SER A 840 -0.04 -32.60 -33.92
N LEU A 841 0.01 -33.85 -34.41
CA LEU A 841 0.36 -35.02 -33.60
C LEU A 841 1.89 -35.05 -33.36
N ALA A 842 2.29 -35.29 -32.12
CA ALA A 842 3.70 -35.45 -31.72
C ALA A 842 3.87 -36.63 -30.76
N LEU A 843 5.12 -37.15 -30.69
CA LEU A 843 5.52 -38.06 -29.63
C LEU A 843 6.24 -37.29 -28.55
N GLU A 844 5.81 -37.43 -27.35
CA GLU A 844 6.41 -36.91 -26.15
C GLU A 844 7.09 -38.04 -25.40
N ARG A 845 8.38 -37.90 -25.05
CA ARG A 845 9.18 -38.94 -24.41
C ARG A 845 9.98 -38.37 -23.26
N TYR A 846 9.99 -39.13 -22.17
CA TYR A 846 10.79 -38.86 -20.98
C TYR A 846 11.62 -40.08 -20.61
N THR A 847 12.83 -39.84 -20.13
CA THR A 847 13.73 -40.86 -19.61
C THR A 847 14.41 -40.35 -18.34
N GLY A 848 14.60 -41.24 -17.39
CA GLY A 848 15.24 -40.90 -16.12
C GLY A 848 15.87 -42.10 -15.45
N THR A 849 16.62 -41.82 -14.40
CA THR A 849 17.31 -42.82 -13.57
C THR A 849 17.01 -42.61 -12.10
N TYR A 850 17.22 -43.67 -11.33
CA TYR A 850 17.25 -43.65 -9.88
C TYR A 850 18.28 -44.65 -9.39
N THR A 851 18.71 -44.60 -8.14
CA THR A 851 19.66 -45.53 -7.57
C THR A 851 19.17 -46.98 -7.74
N GLY A 852 19.84 -47.75 -8.61
CA GLY A 852 19.51 -49.13 -8.93
C GLY A 852 18.59 -49.37 -10.11
N GLY A 853 18.17 -48.32 -10.89
CA GLY A 853 17.30 -48.50 -12.02
C GLY A 853 17.07 -47.30 -12.92
N SER A 854 16.20 -47.48 -13.92
CA SER A 854 15.77 -46.41 -14.82
C SER A 854 14.27 -46.43 -15.02
N PHE A 855 13.70 -45.31 -15.46
CA PHE A 855 12.27 -45.17 -15.77
C PHE A 855 12.10 -44.34 -17.04
N GLY A 856 10.89 -44.38 -17.60
CA GLY A 856 10.60 -43.53 -18.75
C GLY A 856 9.10 -43.66 -19.14
N GLY A 857 8.66 -42.69 -19.95
CA GLY A 857 7.30 -42.64 -20.53
C GLY A 857 7.35 -42.20 -21.97
N THR A 858 6.43 -42.69 -22.79
CA THR A 858 6.24 -42.23 -24.17
C THR A 858 4.75 -42.05 -24.39
N PHE A 859 4.37 -40.87 -24.81
CA PHE A 859 2.98 -40.48 -24.99
C PHE A 859 2.74 -39.98 -26.42
N ARG A 860 1.61 -40.33 -27.00
CA ARG A 860 1.17 -39.70 -28.25
C ARG A 860 0.24 -38.55 -27.87
N ILE A 861 0.60 -37.35 -28.23
CA ILE A 861 -0.14 -36.14 -27.90
C ILE A 861 -0.51 -35.37 -29.16
N THR A 862 -1.56 -34.55 -29.04
CA THR A 862 -1.80 -33.44 -29.97
C THR A 862 -1.23 -32.18 -29.32
N LEU A 863 -0.35 -31.48 -30.04
CA LEU A 863 0.24 -30.23 -29.53
C LEU A 863 -0.89 -29.24 -29.23
N PRO A 864 -0.94 -28.70 -28.00
CA PRO A 864 -2.02 -27.83 -27.60
C PRO A 864 -2.02 -26.55 -28.46
N THR A 865 -3.24 -26.14 -28.87
CA THR A 865 -3.42 -24.86 -29.57
C THR A 865 -3.41 -23.71 -28.58
N GLN A 866 -2.78 -22.59 -28.93
CA GLN A 866 -2.97 -21.37 -28.19
C GLN A 866 -4.45 -20.98 -28.28
N GLN A 867 -5.14 -20.84 -27.19
CA GLN A 867 -6.44 -20.18 -27.18
C GLN A 867 -6.22 -18.70 -27.55
N GLN A 868 -6.81 -18.29 -28.67
CA GLN A 868 -6.79 -16.88 -29.12
C GLN A 868 -7.52 -15.96 -28.14
#